data_eb1daa95455ced4ea09928e5116a8f8f
#
_entry.id   eb1daa95455ced4ea09928e5116a8f8f
#
_cell.length_a   1.000
_cell.length_b   1.000
_cell.length_c   1.000
_cell.angle_alpha   90.00
_cell.angle_beta   90.00
_cell.angle_gamma   90.00
#
_symmetry.space_group_name_H-M   'P 1'
#
loop_
_entity.id
_entity.type
_entity.pdbx_description
1 polymer ?
#
loop_
_entity_poly.entity_id
_entity_poly.type
_entity_poly.pdbx_seq_one_letter_code
_entity_poly.pdbx_strand_id
1 'polypeptide(L)'
;MTRRPAQYPFRQTLLATALLAALYPAAAQESTTSADENNQARVVVLGSRASAKTALDTANPVGLINAKDMQTAGPLELGKLLQTLDPSFNFSTTFISDGTDIIRPATLRGLGPDQLLVLVNGKRRHQQALVNVQQTIGRGSAGTDINAIPMSAIHHIEVLRDGAAAQYGSDAIAGVINIVLKSQIKETQISSSVGTTSEGDGDMISASANTGFALGTDGGYVNLSAEGRRRGETNRAGVDSARVNPPRVTQRIGDSLAKDAFLWLNAGLPIDKSSEFYAFGGVSKRTGDSAGFYRTAGDGRNVPAVYPNGFLPNILTTVKDASFAVGYRRDLANDWKFDTSVNHGRSQLGFHERESINVSYWYEPKPGGGIYGESPLDADTGTLKFNQTTFNADLRGPIVLGGRTISLATGFEYRRDNYQIEAGDPVSYQYGRTNNPAIVIRDQTGGIAASGAQGFPGYTPSTEVDAGRHNIAIYVDAEHNITDQLLVAGAIRHEKYSDFGSTTTGKLSMRYDPTRSVGLRGSISTGFRAPSVQQKFYSSVSTNLNAAGVLTETLTAREGSAVTRAFGIAPLKEETSKNASVGIVLRPLPNFSVTADLYRIDIDDRIVFSSNIAPEAGAGPIRAILDPLKVGQAQFFTNAIDTRTNGFDLVAEHTTRWPGSTLVLSGQLGLNKTEVTARRSQSPVLSGAQLFDDAQVTLIERGQPRQHHVIAADYTTGAWNVNTRANYFGEVQGQGFTAPFIQTWEAKWLVDLSVRYAFTKRLSLAVGANNLFDTYPTEWDKVRAAPFPQLGFTHCWETCPIGINGRQMYARVDWAF
;
A
#
# COMPACT_ATOMS: atom_id res chain seq x y z
N MET A 1 -31.59 -26.50 13.74
CA MET A 1 -30.53 -27.44 14.15
C MET A 1 -29.21 -26.70 13.98
N THR A 2 -28.67 -26.23 15.06
CA THR A 2 -27.42 -25.45 15.13
C THR A 2 -26.23 -26.41 14.96
N ARG A 3 -25.57 -26.36 13.81
CA ARG A 3 -24.25 -26.98 13.66
C ARG A 3 -23.22 -26.06 14.31
N ARG A 4 -22.66 -26.53 15.44
CA ARG A 4 -21.41 -25.96 16.00
C ARG A 4 -20.29 -26.14 14.97
N PRO A 5 -19.41 -25.14 14.76
CA PRO A 5 -18.23 -25.34 13.94
C PRO A 5 -17.34 -26.41 14.60
N ALA A 6 -16.83 -27.31 13.78
CA ALA A 6 -15.92 -28.36 14.19
C ALA A 6 -14.66 -27.74 14.80
N GLN A 7 -14.43 -28.00 16.09
CA GLN A 7 -13.16 -27.70 16.75
C GLN A 7 -12.10 -28.64 16.17
N TYR A 8 -11.19 -28.10 15.39
CA TYR A 8 -10.01 -28.85 14.91
C TYR A 8 -9.01 -29.02 16.07
N PRO A 9 -8.49 -30.25 16.32
CA PRO A 9 -7.55 -30.54 17.41
C PRO A 9 -6.11 -30.09 17.11
N PHE A 10 -5.92 -28.96 16.41
CA PHE A 10 -4.59 -28.49 16.00
C PHE A 10 -3.84 -27.71 17.10
N ARG A 11 -4.50 -27.38 18.22
CA ARG A 11 -3.92 -26.55 19.29
C ARG A 11 -2.82 -27.23 20.13
N GLN A 12 -2.71 -28.56 20.12
CA GLN A 12 -1.77 -29.27 21.01
C GLN A 12 -0.51 -29.78 20.28
N THR A 13 -0.55 -29.98 18.97
CA THR A 13 0.55 -30.63 18.24
C THR A 13 1.69 -29.66 17.89
N LEU A 14 1.41 -28.38 17.68
CA LEU A 14 2.44 -27.39 17.34
C LEU A 14 3.28 -26.92 18.54
N LEU A 15 2.69 -26.90 19.74
CA LEU A 15 3.48 -26.62 20.96
C LEU A 15 4.42 -27.78 21.31
N ALA A 16 4.04 -29.03 21.03
CA ALA A 16 4.87 -30.21 21.28
C ALA A 16 6.06 -30.31 20.32
N THR A 17 5.91 -29.89 19.06
CA THR A 17 7.02 -29.91 18.06
C THR A 17 8.05 -28.82 18.31
N ALA A 18 7.64 -27.65 18.81
CA ALA A 18 8.57 -26.57 19.17
C ALA A 18 9.39 -26.90 20.44
N LEU A 19 8.83 -27.69 21.36
CA LEU A 19 9.51 -28.13 22.57
C LEU A 19 10.49 -29.29 22.34
N LEU A 20 10.28 -30.14 21.35
CA LEU A 20 11.16 -31.27 21.01
C LEU A 20 12.44 -30.85 20.25
N ALA A 21 12.44 -29.72 19.54
CA ALA A 21 13.62 -29.17 18.89
C ALA A 21 14.63 -28.52 19.88
N ALA A 22 14.22 -28.27 21.12
CA ALA A 22 15.03 -27.61 22.16
C ALA A 22 15.95 -28.55 22.95
N LEU A 23 15.96 -29.87 22.68
CA LEU A 23 16.64 -30.86 23.54
C LEU A 23 17.97 -31.43 23.01
N TYR A 24 18.53 -30.89 21.91
CA TYR A 24 19.88 -31.32 21.47
C TYR A 24 20.95 -30.33 21.90
N PRO A 25 21.93 -30.72 22.75
CA PRO A 25 23.06 -29.84 23.10
C PRO A 25 24.11 -29.85 21.99
N ALA A 26 24.31 -28.72 21.31
CA ALA A 26 25.46 -28.51 20.42
C ALA A 26 26.56 -27.77 21.15
N ALA A 27 27.77 -28.34 21.09
CA ALA A 27 28.98 -27.79 21.68
C ALA A 27 29.35 -26.42 21.14
N ALA A 28 29.66 -25.50 22.03
CA ALA A 28 29.99 -24.12 21.71
C ALA A 28 31.43 -23.98 21.21
N GLN A 29 31.62 -23.30 20.11
CA GLN A 29 32.88 -22.72 19.67
C GLN A 29 32.72 -21.20 19.69
N GLU A 30 33.58 -20.53 20.49
CA GLU A 30 33.56 -19.07 20.64
C GLU A 30 34.07 -18.39 19.36
N SER A 31 33.29 -17.44 18.83
CA SER A 31 33.79 -16.46 17.87
C SER A 31 33.43 -15.05 18.31
N THR A 32 34.48 -14.25 18.46
CA THR A 32 34.44 -12.83 18.75
C THR A 32 34.03 -12.04 17.50
N THR A 33 32.84 -11.47 17.49
CA THR A 33 32.45 -10.41 16.53
C THR A 33 31.35 -9.55 17.13
N SER A 34 31.65 -8.35 17.56
CA SER A 34 30.60 -7.42 18.04
C SER A 34 30.85 -5.93 17.77
N ALA A 35 31.82 -5.56 16.91
CA ALA A 35 32.10 -4.15 16.67
C ALA A 35 31.69 -3.61 15.29
N ASP A 36 31.55 -4.46 14.27
CA ASP A 36 31.32 -4.00 12.88
C ASP A 36 29.84 -3.85 12.46
N GLU A 37 28.91 -4.54 13.11
CA GLU A 37 27.49 -4.50 12.71
C GLU A 37 26.79 -3.16 12.98
N ASN A 38 27.24 -2.42 14.00
CA ASN A 38 26.65 -1.11 14.36
C ASN A 38 27.08 0.04 13.45
N ASN A 39 28.15 -0.10 12.67
CA ASN A 39 28.63 0.97 11.77
C ASN A 39 28.07 0.86 10.35
N GLN A 40 27.73 -0.33 9.88
CA GLN A 40 27.10 -0.51 8.55
C GLN A 40 25.63 -0.09 8.52
N ALA A 41 24.92 -0.13 9.65
CA ALA A 41 23.51 0.21 9.78
C ALA A 41 23.18 1.72 9.65
N ARG A 42 24.17 2.59 9.46
CA ARG A 42 24.00 4.04 9.39
C ARG A 42 24.16 4.65 7.99
N VAL A 43 24.50 3.84 7.01
CA VAL A 43 24.75 4.32 5.64
C VAL A 43 23.46 4.29 4.84
N VAL A 44 23.01 5.42 4.35
CA VAL A 44 21.83 5.57 3.49
C VAL A 44 22.26 5.88 2.07
N VAL A 45 21.50 5.37 1.11
CA VAL A 45 21.71 5.56 -0.34
C VAL A 45 20.80 6.65 -0.90
N LEU A 46 19.65 6.90 -0.23
CA LEU A 46 18.67 7.90 -0.66
C LEU A 46 19.14 9.33 -0.37
N GLY A 47 18.75 10.26 -1.24
CA GLY A 47 18.93 11.70 -1.06
C GLY A 47 20.33 12.24 -1.43
N SER A 48 21.29 11.38 -1.79
CA SER A 48 22.59 11.76 -2.37
C SER A 48 23.07 10.66 -3.32
N ARG A 49 23.59 11.06 -4.48
CA ARG A 49 24.22 10.15 -5.45
C ARG A 49 25.75 10.16 -5.36
N ALA A 50 26.31 11.05 -4.54
CA ALA A 50 27.75 11.29 -4.44
C ALA A 50 28.47 10.19 -3.66
N SER A 51 28.22 10.10 -2.35
CA SER A 51 28.83 9.13 -1.47
C SER A 51 27.84 8.69 -0.40
N ALA A 52 28.06 7.51 0.15
CA ALA A 52 27.29 7.00 1.26
C ALA A 52 27.39 7.99 2.46
N LYS A 53 26.25 8.42 3.00
CA LYS A 53 26.12 9.33 4.14
C LYS A 53 25.30 8.69 5.24
N THR A 54 25.44 9.16 6.46
CA THR A 54 24.48 8.80 7.51
C THR A 54 23.18 9.55 7.32
N ALA A 55 22.07 9.03 7.81
CA ALA A 55 20.76 9.68 7.72
C ALA A 55 20.76 11.12 8.31
N LEU A 56 21.61 11.35 9.31
CA LEU A 56 21.78 12.65 9.94
C LEU A 56 22.68 13.62 9.14
N ASP A 57 23.44 13.14 8.14
CA ASP A 57 24.40 13.94 7.36
C ASP A 57 23.89 14.28 5.95
N THR A 58 22.68 13.83 5.60
CA THR A 58 22.04 14.15 4.32
C THR A 58 21.48 15.56 4.27
N ALA A 59 21.47 16.17 3.08
CA ALA A 59 20.81 17.46 2.84
C ALA A 59 19.29 17.36 2.86
N ASN A 60 18.73 16.17 2.75
CA ASN A 60 17.30 15.89 2.76
C ASN A 60 16.95 14.99 3.96
N PRO A 61 15.72 15.06 4.51
CA PRO A 61 15.32 14.20 5.63
C PRO A 61 15.16 12.73 5.21
N VAL A 62 16.02 11.87 5.72
CA VAL A 62 15.96 10.41 5.51
C VAL A 62 15.80 9.71 6.85
N GLY A 63 14.76 8.87 6.95
CA GLY A 63 14.55 7.94 8.06
C GLY A 63 15.14 6.57 7.73
N LEU A 64 15.60 5.86 8.75
CA LEU A 64 16.13 4.50 8.63
C LEU A 64 15.35 3.58 9.57
N ILE A 65 14.79 2.49 9.03
CA ILE A 65 14.13 1.43 9.78
C ILE A 65 15.00 0.18 9.62
N ASN A 66 15.63 -0.25 10.68
CA ASN A 66 16.56 -1.38 10.63
C ASN A 66 15.88 -2.72 10.97
N ALA A 67 16.58 -3.83 10.77
CA ALA A 67 16.06 -5.17 11.01
C ALA A 67 15.59 -5.38 12.46
N LYS A 68 16.26 -4.76 13.46
CA LYS A 68 15.89 -4.84 14.87
C LYS A 68 14.53 -4.17 15.12
N ASP A 69 14.30 -2.98 14.54
CA ASP A 69 13.02 -2.25 14.66
C ASP A 69 11.87 -3.09 14.10
N MET A 70 12.11 -3.75 12.95
CA MET A 70 11.13 -4.63 12.33
C MET A 70 10.83 -5.86 13.19
N GLN A 71 11.84 -6.44 13.84
CA GLN A 71 11.65 -7.59 14.74
C GLN A 71 10.88 -7.25 16.01
N THR A 72 11.07 -6.05 16.57
CA THR A 72 10.39 -5.67 17.82
C THR A 72 8.93 -5.26 17.63
N ALA A 73 8.49 -4.96 16.41
CA ALA A 73 7.11 -4.57 16.12
C ALA A 73 6.11 -5.75 16.04
N GLY A 74 6.59 -6.98 16.22
CA GLY A 74 5.74 -8.17 16.15
C GLY A 74 5.51 -8.70 14.72
N PRO A 75 4.72 -9.77 14.55
CA PRO A 75 4.49 -10.43 13.27
C PRO A 75 3.40 -9.71 12.46
N LEU A 76 3.71 -8.50 11.98
CA LEU A 76 2.82 -7.68 11.16
C LEU A 76 3.12 -7.85 9.66
N GLU A 77 2.19 -7.47 8.82
CA GLU A 77 2.44 -7.25 7.38
C GLU A 77 3.35 -6.02 7.20
N LEU A 78 4.17 -5.99 6.15
CA LEU A 78 5.14 -4.91 5.93
C LEU A 78 4.51 -3.50 5.97
N GLY A 79 3.36 -3.31 5.33
CA GLY A 79 2.66 -2.02 5.36
C GLY A 79 2.22 -1.61 6.75
N LYS A 80 1.67 -2.54 7.54
CA LYS A 80 1.26 -2.26 8.92
C LYS A 80 2.46 -2.01 9.84
N LEU A 81 3.53 -2.74 9.62
CA LEU A 81 4.80 -2.55 10.32
C LEU A 81 5.36 -1.15 10.06
N LEU A 82 5.40 -0.71 8.80
CA LEU A 82 5.85 0.65 8.47
C LEU A 82 4.99 1.72 9.13
N GLN A 83 3.66 1.57 9.13
CA GLN A 83 2.76 2.47 9.84
C GLN A 83 3.07 2.54 11.35
N THR A 84 3.44 1.41 11.96
CA THR A 84 3.77 1.35 13.39
C THR A 84 5.13 2.00 13.72
N LEU A 85 6.05 2.07 12.75
CA LEU A 85 7.43 2.54 12.94
C LEU A 85 7.69 3.96 12.44
N ASP A 86 6.91 4.44 11.46
CA ASP A 86 7.10 5.75 10.84
C ASP A 86 5.79 6.55 10.84
N PRO A 87 5.71 7.66 11.59
CA PRO A 87 4.48 8.45 11.68
C PRO A 87 4.11 9.21 10.41
N SER A 88 5.02 9.34 9.45
CA SER A 88 4.70 9.92 8.13
C SER A 88 4.00 8.93 7.20
N PHE A 89 4.04 7.64 7.53
CA PHE A 89 3.46 6.56 6.74
C PHE A 89 2.07 6.16 7.28
N ASN A 90 1.11 5.95 6.38
CA ASN A 90 -0.22 5.46 6.74
C ASN A 90 -0.61 4.27 5.87
N PHE A 91 -1.24 3.26 6.51
CA PHE A 91 -1.68 2.01 5.91
C PHE A 91 -3.04 1.64 6.47
N SER A 92 -4.07 2.33 6.00
CA SER A 92 -5.44 2.17 6.49
C SER A 92 -5.96 0.75 6.25
N THR A 93 -6.64 0.21 7.25
CA THR A 93 -7.37 -1.06 7.09
C THR A 93 -8.62 -0.81 6.26
N THR A 94 -8.85 -1.65 5.27
CA THR A 94 -10.03 -1.63 4.39
C THR A 94 -10.70 -3.00 4.39
N PHE A 95 -12.01 -3.04 4.21
CA PHE A 95 -12.82 -4.24 4.10
C PHE A 95 -14.07 -3.93 3.25
N ILE A 96 -14.65 -4.94 2.62
CA ILE A 96 -15.74 -4.80 1.63
C ILE A 96 -15.33 -3.75 0.57
N SER A 97 -14.21 -3.97 -0.10
CA SER A 97 -13.58 -2.95 -0.94
C SER A 97 -12.95 -3.47 -2.24
N ASP A 98 -13.54 -4.55 -2.82
CA ASP A 98 -13.26 -5.06 -4.17
C ASP A 98 -11.75 -5.23 -4.45
N GLY A 99 -11.06 -5.94 -3.55
CA GLY A 99 -9.63 -6.21 -3.64
C GLY A 99 -8.72 -5.21 -2.92
N THR A 100 -9.20 -3.98 -2.59
CA THR A 100 -8.43 -3.01 -1.78
C THR A 100 -8.19 -3.52 -0.35
N ASP A 101 -8.99 -4.45 0.13
CA ASP A 101 -8.81 -5.16 1.42
C ASP A 101 -7.68 -6.20 1.38
N ILE A 102 -7.25 -6.62 0.19
CA ILE A 102 -6.13 -7.54 -0.03
C ILE A 102 -4.86 -6.79 -0.46
N ILE A 103 -5.00 -5.77 -1.32
CA ILE A 103 -3.90 -4.89 -1.72
C ILE A 103 -4.19 -3.49 -1.16
N ARG A 104 -3.79 -3.27 0.08
CA ARG A 104 -4.06 -2.03 0.81
C ARG A 104 -3.17 -0.88 0.36
N PRO A 105 -3.70 0.35 0.28
CA PRO A 105 -2.93 1.51 -0.15
C PRO A 105 -1.90 1.95 0.90
N ALA A 106 -0.65 2.08 0.47
CA ALA A 106 0.45 2.63 1.23
C ALA A 106 0.59 4.12 0.91
N THR A 107 0.47 4.99 1.89
CA THR A 107 0.53 6.44 1.70
C THR A 107 1.60 7.08 2.57
N LEU A 108 2.12 8.23 2.16
CA LEU A 108 3.14 8.98 2.88
C LEU A 108 2.71 10.46 3.00
N ARG A 109 2.85 11.04 4.21
CA ARG A 109 2.56 12.46 4.46
C ARG A 109 1.13 12.88 4.09
N GLY A 110 0.15 11.96 4.20
CA GLY A 110 -1.25 12.22 3.88
C GLY A 110 -1.56 12.34 2.39
N LEU A 111 -0.60 12.05 1.49
CA LEU A 111 -0.79 12.06 0.05
C LEU A 111 -1.29 10.70 -0.48
N GLY A 112 -1.52 10.58 -1.79
CA GLY A 112 -2.00 9.36 -2.42
C GLY A 112 -0.92 8.26 -2.52
N PRO A 113 -1.31 6.98 -2.62
CA PRO A 113 -0.36 5.88 -2.74
C PRO A 113 0.40 5.88 -4.08
N ASP A 114 -0.13 6.53 -5.10
CA ASP A 114 0.48 6.73 -6.42
C ASP A 114 1.40 7.97 -6.48
N GLN A 115 1.50 8.74 -5.38
CA GLN A 115 2.41 9.86 -5.18
C GLN A 115 3.63 9.47 -4.32
N LEU A 116 3.77 8.19 -4.00
CA LEU A 116 4.87 7.59 -3.26
C LEU A 116 5.65 6.64 -4.16
N LEU A 117 6.94 6.89 -4.34
CA LEU A 117 7.82 6.01 -5.10
C LEU A 117 8.41 4.92 -4.18
N VAL A 118 8.33 3.67 -4.61
CA VAL A 118 8.98 2.54 -3.92
C VAL A 118 10.12 2.01 -4.79
N LEU A 119 11.28 1.81 -4.16
CA LEU A 119 12.48 1.22 -4.75
C LEU A 119 12.84 -0.08 -4.02
N VAL A 120 13.51 -0.98 -4.71
CA VAL A 120 14.20 -2.15 -4.14
C VAL A 120 15.66 -2.09 -4.57
N ASN A 121 16.59 -2.08 -3.63
CA ASN A 121 18.03 -1.87 -3.89
C ASN A 121 18.30 -0.67 -4.83
N GLY A 122 17.52 0.42 -4.69
CA GLY A 122 17.66 1.63 -5.49
C GLY A 122 17.04 1.57 -6.89
N LYS A 123 16.43 0.46 -7.32
CA LYS A 123 15.73 0.32 -8.60
C LYS A 123 14.21 0.40 -8.40
N ARG A 124 13.50 1.06 -9.33
CA ARG A 124 12.05 1.29 -9.26
C ARG A 124 11.27 0.00 -9.14
N ARG A 125 10.38 -0.10 -8.15
CA ARG A 125 9.37 -1.14 -8.03
C ARG A 125 8.16 -0.81 -8.89
N HIS A 126 7.58 -1.80 -9.56
CA HIS A 126 6.38 -1.62 -10.37
C HIS A 126 5.13 -1.37 -9.52
N GLN A 127 4.10 -0.78 -10.16
CA GLN A 127 2.79 -0.55 -9.56
C GLN A 127 1.96 -1.85 -9.53
N GLN A 128 0.93 -1.87 -8.68
CA GLN A 128 -0.08 -2.93 -8.65
C GLN A 128 -1.01 -2.86 -9.87
N ALA A 129 -1.65 -3.98 -10.21
CA ALA A 129 -2.67 -4.03 -11.26
C ALA A 129 -4.03 -3.47 -10.80
N LEU A 130 -4.31 -3.52 -9.49
CA LEU A 130 -5.56 -3.04 -8.90
C LEU A 130 -5.65 -1.53 -8.97
N VAL A 131 -6.82 -1.02 -9.37
CA VAL A 131 -7.27 0.36 -9.16
C VAL A 131 -8.23 0.38 -7.97
N ASN A 132 -7.96 1.22 -7.00
CA ASN A 132 -8.81 1.36 -5.81
C ASN A 132 -10.07 2.17 -6.17
N VAL A 133 -11.20 1.53 -6.36
CA VAL A 133 -12.43 2.21 -6.82
C VAL A 133 -13.43 2.48 -5.71
N GLN A 134 -13.34 1.78 -4.59
CA GLN A 134 -14.25 1.94 -3.47
C GLN A 134 -14.01 3.24 -2.69
N GLN A 135 -15.02 3.66 -1.90
CA GLN A 135 -15.00 4.89 -1.09
C GLN A 135 -14.08 4.71 0.14
N THR A 136 -12.79 4.44 -0.09
CA THR A 136 -11.79 4.21 0.97
C THR A 136 -10.53 5.02 0.68
N ILE A 137 -9.61 5.08 1.65
CA ILE A 137 -8.30 5.73 1.45
C ILE A 137 -7.60 5.14 0.21
N GLY A 138 -7.02 6.01 -0.60
CA GLY A 138 -6.38 5.65 -1.86
C GLY A 138 -7.34 5.54 -3.05
N ARG A 139 -8.61 5.92 -2.90
CA ARG A 139 -9.61 5.90 -3.98
C ARG A 139 -9.09 6.59 -5.24
N GLY A 140 -9.20 5.92 -6.37
CA GLY A 140 -8.74 6.38 -7.68
C GLY A 140 -7.26 6.16 -7.95
N SER A 141 -6.52 5.51 -7.08
CA SER A 141 -5.07 5.30 -7.25
C SER A 141 -4.71 3.86 -7.61
N ALA A 142 -3.52 3.71 -8.19
CA ALA A 142 -2.84 2.44 -8.41
C ALA A 142 -1.40 2.57 -7.91
N GLY A 143 -1.19 2.39 -6.60
CA GLY A 143 0.13 2.47 -5.96
C GLY A 143 0.96 1.20 -6.11
N THR A 144 1.95 1.02 -5.24
CA THR A 144 2.78 -0.18 -5.17
C THR A 144 2.29 -1.11 -4.07
N ASP A 145 2.12 -2.41 -4.35
CA ASP A 145 1.89 -3.42 -3.31
C ASP A 145 3.20 -3.71 -2.56
N ILE A 146 3.39 -3.03 -1.42
CA ILE A 146 4.57 -3.23 -0.58
C ILE A 146 4.54 -4.58 0.16
N ASN A 147 3.35 -5.14 0.38
CA ASN A 147 3.18 -6.44 1.04
C ASN A 147 3.55 -7.62 0.12
N ALA A 148 3.86 -7.38 -1.16
CA ALA A 148 4.42 -8.38 -2.06
C ALA A 148 5.92 -8.66 -1.83
N ILE A 149 6.56 -7.93 -0.88
CA ILE A 149 7.96 -8.09 -0.51
C ILE A 149 8.05 -8.75 0.86
N PRO A 150 8.71 -9.92 1.01
CA PRO A 150 8.80 -10.61 2.30
C PRO A 150 9.74 -9.88 3.26
N MET A 151 9.35 -9.78 4.53
CA MET A 151 10.19 -9.17 5.56
C MET A 151 11.48 -9.92 5.78
N SER A 152 11.49 -11.23 5.57
CA SER A 152 12.67 -12.08 5.70
C SER A 152 13.81 -11.71 4.74
N ALA A 153 13.50 -11.07 3.59
CA ALA A 153 14.50 -10.61 2.62
C ALA A 153 15.07 -9.22 2.95
N ILE A 154 14.47 -8.46 3.86
CA ILE A 154 14.79 -7.05 4.07
C ILE A 154 15.94 -6.91 5.07
N HIS A 155 16.97 -6.15 4.71
CA HIS A 155 18.04 -5.73 5.60
C HIS A 155 17.65 -4.46 6.38
N HIS A 156 17.22 -3.41 5.65
CA HIS A 156 16.69 -2.17 6.23
C HIS A 156 15.81 -1.45 5.20
N ILE A 157 15.09 -0.44 5.67
CA ILE A 157 14.24 0.41 4.82
C ILE A 157 14.65 1.85 5.04
N GLU A 158 14.85 2.57 3.94
CA GLU A 158 15.14 4.01 3.92
C GLU A 158 13.88 4.76 3.50
N VAL A 159 13.51 5.82 4.21
CA VAL A 159 12.36 6.66 3.91
C VAL A 159 12.85 8.09 3.66
N LEU A 160 12.93 8.52 2.41
CA LEU A 160 13.22 9.89 2.03
C LEU A 160 11.92 10.70 2.08
N ARG A 161 11.84 11.62 3.02
CA ARG A 161 10.69 12.49 3.24
C ARG A 161 10.90 13.84 2.55
N ASP A 162 11.03 13.82 1.21
CA ASP A 162 11.17 15.03 0.40
C ASP A 162 10.81 14.75 -1.05
N GLY A 163 10.37 15.77 -1.79
CA GLY A 163 10.16 15.67 -3.23
C GLY A 163 11.46 15.29 -3.94
N ALA A 164 11.44 14.25 -4.75
CA ALA A 164 12.65 13.69 -5.33
C ALA A 164 12.50 13.28 -6.82
N ALA A 165 11.52 13.86 -7.52
CA ALA A 165 11.26 13.53 -8.92
C ALA A 165 12.45 13.86 -9.84
N ALA A 166 13.21 14.92 -9.55
CA ALA A 166 14.43 15.27 -10.30
C ALA A 166 15.53 14.20 -10.19
N GLN A 167 15.53 13.40 -9.10
CA GLN A 167 16.52 12.35 -8.86
C GLN A 167 16.02 10.97 -9.28
N TYR A 168 14.74 10.63 -9.00
CA TYR A 168 14.20 9.27 -9.14
C TYR A 168 13.05 9.16 -10.17
N GLY A 169 12.63 10.27 -10.79
CA GLY A 169 11.57 10.31 -11.80
C GLY A 169 10.16 10.47 -11.20
N SER A 170 9.15 10.24 -12.04
CA SER A 170 7.74 10.41 -11.68
C SER A 170 7.36 9.65 -10.39
N ASP A 171 6.29 10.08 -9.74
CA ASP A 171 5.68 9.48 -8.55
C ASP A 171 6.38 9.83 -7.22
N ALA A 172 7.60 10.37 -7.23
CA ALA A 172 8.35 10.80 -6.05
C ALA A 172 7.92 12.20 -5.55
N ILE A 173 6.61 12.43 -5.34
CA ILE A 173 6.04 13.70 -4.86
C ILE A 173 6.06 13.73 -3.31
N ALA A 174 5.47 12.72 -2.66
CA ALA A 174 5.43 12.60 -1.21
C ALA A 174 6.79 12.25 -0.61
N GLY A 175 7.54 11.44 -1.34
CA GLY A 175 8.83 10.91 -0.96
C GLY A 175 9.17 9.60 -1.66
N VAL A 176 10.21 8.93 -1.14
CA VAL A 176 10.71 7.67 -1.70
C VAL A 176 10.94 6.67 -0.55
N ILE A 177 10.48 5.45 -0.71
CA ILE A 177 10.84 4.32 0.15
C ILE A 177 11.80 3.42 -0.62
N ASN A 178 12.99 3.16 -0.07
CA ASN A 178 13.94 2.20 -0.63
C ASN A 178 14.07 0.99 0.30
N ILE A 179 13.72 -0.17 -0.19
CA ILE A 179 13.84 -1.44 0.51
C ILE A 179 15.17 -2.08 0.12
N VAL A 180 16.09 -2.15 1.07
CA VAL A 180 17.41 -2.74 0.87
C VAL A 180 17.38 -4.20 1.30
N LEU A 181 17.78 -5.09 0.40
CA LEU A 181 17.74 -6.54 0.61
C LEU A 181 18.99 -7.04 1.35
N LYS A 182 18.82 -8.15 2.07
CA LYS A 182 19.93 -8.85 2.74
C LYS A 182 20.94 -9.39 1.75
N SER A 183 22.22 -9.31 2.12
CA SER A 183 23.37 -9.84 1.38
C SER A 183 24.31 -10.70 2.23
N GLN A 184 23.96 -10.97 3.52
CA GLN A 184 24.80 -11.80 4.39
C GLN A 184 24.96 -13.23 3.87
N ILE A 185 26.10 -13.84 4.12
CA ILE A 185 26.47 -15.18 3.67
C ILE A 185 26.82 -16.13 4.83
N LYS A 186 26.76 -15.69 6.07
CA LYS A 186 27.33 -16.44 7.21
C LYS A 186 26.29 -17.15 8.08
N GLU A 187 25.02 -16.81 7.97
CA GLU A 187 23.98 -17.34 8.85
C GLU A 187 22.73 -17.74 8.05
N THR A 188 22.14 -18.86 8.44
CA THR A 188 20.77 -19.20 8.09
C THR A 188 19.88 -18.76 9.24
N GLN A 189 18.88 -17.94 8.95
CA GLN A 189 17.89 -17.43 9.91
C GLN A 189 16.54 -18.05 9.62
N ILE A 190 15.93 -18.67 10.62
CA ILE A 190 14.56 -19.18 10.58
C ILE A 190 13.74 -18.44 11.61
N SER A 191 12.57 -17.97 11.22
CA SER A 191 11.60 -17.35 12.13
C SER A 191 10.24 -17.99 11.96
N SER A 192 9.55 -18.24 13.06
CA SER A 192 8.16 -18.72 13.05
C SER A 192 7.35 -17.96 14.09
N SER A 193 6.14 -17.56 13.73
CA SER A 193 5.24 -16.88 14.65
C SER A 193 3.81 -17.38 14.57
N VAL A 194 3.12 -17.27 15.68
CA VAL A 194 1.68 -17.54 15.81
C VAL A 194 1.04 -16.39 16.60
N GLY A 195 -0.19 -16.05 16.27
CA GLY A 195 -0.93 -15.00 16.98
C GLY A 195 -2.43 -15.14 16.77
N THR A 196 -3.20 -14.45 17.61
CA THR A 196 -4.67 -14.40 17.53
C THR A 196 -5.17 -13.09 18.13
N THR A 197 -6.40 -12.69 17.80
CA THR A 197 -7.03 -11.53 18.44
C THR A 197 -7.64 -11.88 19.79
N SER A 198 -7.98 -10.88 20.60
CA SER A 198 -8.71 -11.05 21.87
C SER A 198 -10.09 -11.70 21.68
N GLU A 199 -10.70 -11.53 20.51
CA GLU A 199 -12.00 -12.11 20.15
C GLU A 199 -11.91 -13.60 19.73
N GLY A 200 -10.70 -14.16 19.61
CA GLY A 200 -10.46 -15.55 19.27
C GLY A 200 -10.63 -15.87 17.77
N ASP A 201 -10.53 -14.86 16.91
CA ASP A 201 -10.48 -14.95 15.46
C ASP A 201 -9.18 -14.34 14.91
N GLY A 202 -9.03 -14.25 13.58
CA GLY A 202 -7.86 -13.61 12.98
C GLY A 202 -6.54 -14.33 13.27
N ASP A 203 -6.56 -15.64 13.43
CA ASP A 203 -5.36 -16.43 13.71
C ASP A 203 -4.28 -16.15 12.68
N MET A 204 -3.08 -15.78 13.15
CA MET A 204 -1.92 -15.55 12.31
C MET A 204 -0.89 -16.65 12.50
N ILE A 205 -0.37 -17.15 11.40
CA ILE A 205 0.76 -18.08 11.37
C ILE A 205 1.72 -17.60 10.31
N SER A 206 3.00 -17.49 10.64
CA SER A 206 4.04 -17.24 9.65
C SER A 206 5.26 -18.11 9.91
N ALA A 207 5.96 -18.45 8.83
CA ALA A 207 7.25 -19.08 8.87
C ALA A 207 8.12 -18.50 7.76
N SER A 208 9.38 -18.23 8.06
CA SER A 208 10.33 -17.69 7.10
C SER A 208 11.72 -18.28 7.30
N ALA A 209 12.47 -18.33 6.21
CA ALA A 209 13.87 -18.69 6.20
C ALA A 209 14.64 -17.72 5.31
N ASN A 210 15.82 -17.32 5.78
CA ASN A 210 16.78 -16.55 5.00
C ASN A 210 18.16 -17.20 5.14
N THR A 211 18.83 -17.43 4.03
CA THR A 211 20.16 -18.04 4.01
C THR A 211 21.04 -17.38 2.95
N GLY A 212 22.33 -17.35 3.18
CA GLY A 212 23.30 -16.80 2.26
C GLY A 212 24.46 -17.74 1.99
N PHE A 213 24.94 -17.70 0.76
CA PHE A 213 26.07 -18.51 0.28
C PHE A 213 27.09 -17.60 -0.37
N ALA A 214 28.38 -17.88 -0.10
CA ALA A 214 29.46 -17.26 -0.86
C ALA A 214 29.48 -17.80 -2.30
N LEU A 215 29.67 -16.91 -3.26
CA LEU A 215 29.78 -17.25 -4.68
C LEU A 215 31.20 -16.91 -5.16
N GLY A 216 32.02 -17.92 -5.38
CA GLY A 216 33.44 -17.75 -5.68
C GLY A 216 34.26 -17.36 -4.45
N THR A 217 35.48 -16.85 -4.70
CA THR A 217 36.48 -16.47 -3.65
C THR A 217 36.60 -14.95 -3.48
N ASP A 218 36.04 -14.16 -4.39
CA ASP A 218 36.27 -12.73 -4.52
C ASP A 218 35.13 -11.86 -3.92
N GLY A 219 34.40 -12.40 -2.92
CA GLY A 219 33.34 -11.69 -2.20
C GLY A 219 31.96 -11.75 -2.87
N GLY A 220 31.75 -12.63 -3.84
CA GLY A 220 30.45 -12.90 -4.43
C GLY A 220 29.50 -13.55 -3.42
N TYR A 221 28.20 -13.30 -3.58
CA TYR A 221 27.18 -13.81 -2.67
C TYR A 221 25.88 -14.14 -3.40
N VAL A 222 25.13 -15.07 -2.83
CA VAL A 222 23.72 -15.31 -3.10
C VAL A 222 23.01 -15.38 -1.76
N ASN A 223 22.00 -14.53 -1.57
CA ASN A 223 21.11 -14.55 -0.41
C ASN A 223 19.70 -14.93 -0.86
N LEU A 224 19.11 -15.94 -0.23
CA LEU A 224 17.79 -16.47 -0.53
C LEU A 224 16.86 -16.27 0.65
N SER A 225 15.62 -15.88 0.38
CA SER A 225 14.57 -15.74 1.37
C SER A 225 13.29 -16.45 0.92
N ALA A 226 12.72 -17.25 1.79
CA ALA A 226 11.41 -17.86 1.61
C ALA A 226 10.53 -17.50 2.81
N GLU A 227 9.27 -17.17 2.57
CA GLU A 227 8.32 -16.84 3.63
C GLU A 227 6.93 -17.33 3.27
N GLY A 228 6.23 -17.89 4.24
CA GLY A 228 4.82 -18.24 4.16
C GLY A 228 4.06 -17.59 5.31
N ARG A 229 2.88 -17.03 5.01
CA ARG A 229 2.03 -16.38 6.01
C ARG A 229 0.57 -16.72 5.77
N ARG A 230 -0.17 -16.93 6.86
CA ARG A 230 -1.63 -17.00 6.86
C ARG A 230 -2.15 -16.04 7.92
N ARG A 231 -3.12 -15.21 7.53
CA ARG A 231 -3.96 -14.40 8.41
C ARG A 231 -5.40 -14.88 8.27
N GLY A 232 -6.02 -15.29 9.38
CA GLY A 232 -7.44 -15.63 9.44
C GLY A 232 -8.32 -14.39 9.23
N GLU A 233 -9.56 -14.62 8.85
CA GLU A 233 -10.56 -13.57 8.78
C GLU A 233 -10.98 -13.11 10.17
N THR A 234 -11.42 -11.86 10.28
CA THR A 234 -12.06 -11.31 11.48
C THR A 234 -13.45 -10.79 11.17
N ASN A 235 -14.33 -10.75 12.17
CA ASN A 235 -15.65 -10.15 12.00
C ASN A 235 -16.05 -9.31 13.21
N ARG A 236 -16.23 -8.02 13.00
CA ARG A 236 -16.70 -7.03 13.99
C ARG A 236 -18.04 -6.42 13.58
N ALA A 237 -18.79 -7.12 12.70
CA ALA A 237 -20.13 -6.69 12.32
C ALA A 237 -21.10 -6.79 13.47
N GLY A 238 -21.92 -5.79 13.63
CA GLY A 238 -23.07 -5.80 14.52
C GLY A 238 -24.28 -6.50 13.89
N VAL A 239 -25.39 -6.46 14.60
CA VAL A 239 -26.66 -7.01 14.16
C VAL A 239 -27.29 -6.12 13.07
N ASP A 240 -27.69 -6.70 11.95
CA ASP A 240 -28.55 -6.06 10.96
C ASP A 240 -30.00 -6.08 11.49
N SER A 241 -30.45 -4.95 11.97
CA SER A 241 -31.79 -4.76 12.50
C SER A 241 -32.75 -4.05 11.52
N ALA A 242 -32.20 -3.54 10.42
CA ALA A 242 -32.98 -2.78 9.44
C ALA A 242 -33.56 -3.66 8.32
N ARG A 243 -32.89 -4.73 7.91
CA ARG A 243 -33.22 -5.46 6.70
C ARG A 243 -33.64 -6.91 6.91
N VAL A 244 -33.34 -7.48 8.10
CA VAL A 244 -33.63 -8.91 8.36
C VAL A 244 -34.45 -9.12 9.63
N ASN A 245 -35.38 -10.07 9.58
CA ASN A 245 -36.21 -10.46 10.70
C ASN A 245 -36.19 -11.98 10.87
N PRO A 246 -35.78 -12.54 12.03
CA PRO A 246 -35.27 -11.83 13.21
C PRO A 246 -33.92 -11.16 12.94
N PRO A 247 -33.60 -10.07 13.67
CA PRO A 247 -32.31 -9.39 13.59
C PRO A 247 -31.15 -10.34 13.82
N ARG A 248 -30.13 -10.29 12.97
CA ARG A 248 -28.92 -11.13 13.05
C ARG A 248 -27.72 -10.47 12.36
N VAL A 249 -26.51 -10.98 12.65
CA VAL A 249 -25.31 -10.58 11.91
C VAL A 249 -25.41 -11.09 10.46
N THR A 250 -25.30 -10.20 9.49
CA THR A 250 -25.40 -10.51 8.05
C THR A 250 -24.12 -10.16 7.29
N GLN A 251 -23.32 -9.23 7.78
CA GLN A 251 -22.09 -8.76 7.16
C GLN A 251 -20.86 -9.45 7.75
N ARG A 252 -19.76 -9.42 7.01
CA ARG A 252 -18.41 -9.71 7.49
C ARG A 252 -17.57 -8.43 7.39
N ILE A 253 -17.36 -7.78 8.53
CA ILE A 253 -16.66 -6.50 8.65
C ILE A 253 -15.38 -6.73 9.46
N GLY A 254 -14.24 -6.72 8.79
CA GLY A 254 -12.95 -7.03 9.41
C GLY A 254 -11.89 -7.40 8.37
N ASP A 255 -10.77 -7.92 8.83
CA ASP A 255 -9.74 -8.42 7.94
C ASP A 255 -10.21 -9.63 7.15
N SER A 256 -9.94 -9.63 5.86
CA SER A 256 -10.15 -10.77 4.97
C SER A 256 -9.15 -11.89 5.28
N LEU A 257 -9.54 -13.16 5.08
CA LEU A 257 -8.56 -14.25 5.05
C LEU A 257 -7.50 -13.94 3.99
N ALA A 258 -6.23 -14.06 4.35
CA ALA A 258 -5.10 -13.94 3.42
C ALA A 258 -4.10 -15.07 3.63
N LYS A 259 -3.58 -15.62 2.53
CA LYS A 259 -2.48 -16.60 2.52
C LYS A 259 -1.44 -16.12 1.53
N ASP A 260 -0.22 -15.94 2.00
CA ASP A 260 0.91 -15.45 1.22
C ASP A 260 2.02 -16.51 1.15
N ALA A 261 2.70 -16.54 0.02
CA ALA A 261 3.95 -17.28 -0.18
C ALA A 261 4.93 -16.44 -1.00
N PHE A 262 6.20 -16.44 -0.58
CA PHE A 262 7.25 -15.61 -1.17
C PHE A 262 8.51 -16.43 -1.40
N LEU A 263 9.21 -16.12 -2.49
CA LEU A 263 10.56 -16.57 -2.75
C LEU A 263 11.36 -15.41 -3.38
N TRP A 264 12.41 -14.98 -2.70
CA TRP A 264 13.23 -13.84 -3.09
C TRP A 264 14.71 -14.18 -3.08
N LEU A 265 15.47 -13.49 -3.94
CA LEU A 265 16.91 -13.59 -4.02
C LEU A 265 17.56 -12.20 -4.08
N ASN A 266 18.81 -12.13 -3.61
CA ASN A 266 19.73 -11.02 -3.84
C ASN A 266 21.13 -11.60 -4.05
N ALA A 267 21.76 -11.27 -5.16
CA ALA A 267 23.04 -11.85 -5.55
C ALA A 267 23.98 -10.79 -6.14
N GLY A 268 25.27 -10.94 -5.84
CA GLY A 268 26.36 -10.19 -6.44
C GLY A 268 27.47 -11.14 -6.86
N LEU A 269 27.96 -10.99 -8.08
CA LEU A 269 29.04 -11.79 -8.66
C LEU A 269 30.16 -10.87 -9.15
N PRO A 270 31.21 -10.63 -8.37
CA PRO A 270 32.41 -9.97 -8.86
C PRO A 270 32.99 -10.73 -10.04
N ILE A 271 33.36 -10.00 -11.10
CA ILE A 271 34.05 -10.55 -12.29
C ILE A 271 35.54 -10.29 -12.14
N ASP A 272 35.86 -9.11 -11.66
CA ASP A 272 37.21 -8.67 -11.33
C ASP A 272 37.12 -7.66 -10.14
N LYS A 273 38.26 -7.05 -9.75
CA LYS A 273 38.33 -6.10 -8.63
C LYS A 273 37.54 -4.82 -8.84
N SER A 274 37.12 -4.55 -10.08
CA SER A 274 36.48 -3.30 -10.46
C SER A 274 35.07 -3.51 -11.01
N SER A 275 34.62 -4.75 -11.21
CA SER A 275 33.34 -5.02 -11.86
C SER A 275 32.57 -6.16 -11.23
N GLU A 276 31.25 -6.02 -11.21
CA GLU A 276 30.30 -6.94 -10.60
C GLU A 276 29.03 -7.06 -11.44
N PHE A 277 28.58 -8.30 -11.67
CA PHE A 277 27.18 -8.54 -12.01
C PHE A 277 26.35 -8.66 -10.74
N TYR A 278 25.12 -8.14 -10.76
CA TYR A 278 24.18 -8.32 -9.68
C TYR A 278 22.80 -8.74 -10.21
N ALA A 279 22.07 -9.44 -9.37
CA ALA A 279 20.68 -9.79 -9.65
C ALA A 279 19.88 -9.81 -8.33
N PHE A 280 18.66 -9.28 -8.35
CA PHE A 280 17.77 -9.35 -7.21
C PHE A 280 16.30 -9.35 -7.62
N GLY A 281 15.46 -9.82 -6.73
CA GLY A 281 14.03 -9.83 -6.91
C GLY A 281 13.39 -11.10 -6.39
N GLY A 282 12.16 -11.35 -6.83
CA GLY A 282 11.44 -12.54 -6.40
C GLY A 282 10.04 -12.63 -6.94
N VAL A 283 9.34 -13.63 -6.46
CA VAL A 283 7.94 -13.92 -6.76
C VAL A 283 7.14 -14.00 -5.47
N SER A 284 5.87 -13.59 -5.55
CA SER A 284 4.91 -13.81 -4.48
C SER A 284 3.55 -14.23 -5.02
N LYS A 285 2.82 -14.98 -4.20
CA LYS A 285 1.42 -15.31 -4.42
C LYS A 285 0.64 -15.04 -3.15
N ARG A 286 -0.44 -14.25 -3.28
CA ARG A 286 -1.41 -14.02 -2.20
C ARG A 286 -2.77 -14.49 -2.66
N THR A 287 -3.48 -15.25 -1.83
CA THR A 287 -4.90 -15.53 -2.02
C THR A 287 -5.68 -14.88 -0.89
N GLY A 288 -6.77 -14.22 -1.25
CA GLY A 288 -7.68 -13.54 -0.33
C GLY A 288 -9.09 -14.10 -0.41
N ASP A 289 -9.83 -14.01 0.70
CA ASP A 289 -11.25 -14.30 0.77
C ASP A 289 -11.93 -13.14 1.50
N SER A 290 -12.59 -12.30 0.74
CA SER A 290 -13.27 -11.08 1.19
C SER A 290 -14.78 -11.27 1.08
N ALA A 291 -15.56 -10.40 1.72
CA ALA A 291 -17.01 -10.39 1.58
C ALA A 291 -17.46 -9.17 0.78
N GLY A 292 -18.54 -9.36 0.01
CA GLY A 292 -19.33 -8.24 -0.53
C GLY A 292 -20.39 -7.77 0.47
N PHE A 293 -21.37 -6.99 -0.02
CA PHE A 293 -22.54 -6.62 0.79
C PHE A 293 -23.59 -7.75 0.80
N TYR A 294 -24.25 -7.93 1.93
CA TYR A 294 -25.30 -8.95 2.07
C TYR A 294 -26.53 -8.64 1.21
N ARG A 295 -27.06 -9.66 0.53
CA ARG A 295 -28.34 -9.64 -0.20
C ARG A 295 -29.41 -10.25 0.69
N THR A 296 -30.49 -9.48 0.96
CA THR A 296 -31.59 -9.99 1.80
C THR A 296 -32.47 -10.99 1.05
N ALA A 297 -33.31 -11.72 1.76
CA ALA A 297 -34.24 -12.70 1.16
C ALA A 297 -35.19 -12.07 0.13
N GLY A 298 -35.63 -10.83 0.42
CA GLY A 298 -36.58 -10.08 -0.44
C GLY A 298 -35.93 -9.21 -1.50
N ASP A 299 -34.61 -9.20 -1.60
CA ASP A 299 -33.86 -8.38 -2.57
C ASP A 299 -34.06 -8.92 -4.00
N GLY A 300 -34.32 -8.05 -4.99
CA GLY A 300 -34.35 -8.41 -6.40
C GLY A 300 -33.03 -9.00 -6.94
N ARG A 301 -31.94 -8.85 -6.17
CA ARG A 301 -30.64 -9.45 -6.45
C ARG A 301 -30.45 -10.84 -5.81
N ASN A 302 -31.52 -11.42 -5.25
CA ASN A 302 -31.58 -12.74 -4.65
C ASN A 302 -32.53 -13.67 -5.40
N VAL A 303 -32.31 -14.97 -5.24
CA VAL A 303 -33.22 -16.05 -5.68
C VAL A 303 -33.57 -16.88 -4.45
N PRO A 304 -34.77 -16.72 -3.87
CA PRO A 304 -35.16 -17.42 -2.64
C PRO A 304 -35.15 -18.96 -2.72
N ALA A 305 -35.33 -19.52 -3.93
CA ALA A 305 -35.20 -20.96 -4.14
C ALA A 305 -33.76 -21.48 -3.85
N VAL A 306 -32.76 -20.62 -3.99
CA VAL A 306 -31.35 -20.94 -3.69
C VAL A 306 -30.96 -20.42 -2.29
N TYR A 307 -31.31 -19.17 -2.01
CA TYR A 307 -30.95 -18.48 -0.77
C TYR A 307 -32.20 -17.96 -0.03
N PRO A 308 -32.95 -18.84 0.64
CA PRO A 308 -34.23 -18.47 1.26
C PRO A 308 -34.11 -17.44 2.38
N ASN A 309 -32.95 -17.33 2.99
CA ASN A 309 -32.65 -16.34 4.05
C ASN A 309 -31.79 -15.15 3.56
N GLY A 310 -31.52 -15.08 2.24
CA GLY A 310 -30.50 -14.17 1.71
C GLY A 310 -29.09 -14.76 1.81
N PHE A 311 -28.08 -14.06 1.29
CA PHE A 311 -26.70 -14.54 1.22
C PHE A 311 -25.68 -13.42 1.28
N LEU A 312 -24.45 -13.77 1.65
CA LEU A 312 -23.27 -12.90 1.64
C LEU A 312 -22.33 -13.41 0.55
N PRO A 313 -22.20 -12.72 -0.60
CA PRO A 313 -21.26 -13.14 -1.63
C PRO A 313 -19.82 -12.97 -1.17
N ASN A 314 -18.97 -13.93 -1.57
CA ASN A 314 -17.55 -13.91 -1.25
C ASN A 314 -16.71 -13.61 -2.48
N ILE A 315 -15.87 -12.59 -2.36
CA ILE A 315 -14.93 -12.12 -3.40
C ILE A 315 -13.56 -12.76 -3.11
N LEU A 316 -13.25 -13.82 -3.84
CA LEU A 316 -11.95 -14.46 -3.77
C LEU A 316 -10.98 -13.77 -4.71
N THR A 317 -9.77 -13.50 -4.21
CA THR A 317 -8.73 -12.86 -5.00
C THR A 317 -7.49 -13.72 -5.08
N THR A 318 -6.82 -13.68 -6.24
CA THR A 318 -5.49 -14.25 -6.40
C THR A 318 -4.55 -13.17 -6.94
N VAL A 319 -3.64 -12.71 -6.10
CA VAL A 319 -2.55 -11.79 -6.48
C VAL A 319 -1.32 -12.61 -6.81
N LYS A 320 -0.76 -12.43 -8.00
CA LYS A 320 0.56 -12.95 -8.40
C LYS A 320 1.45 -11.77 -8.72
N ASP A 321 2.59 -11.72 -8.08
CA ASP A 321 3.56 -10.65 -8.25
C ASP A 321 4.94 -11.23 -8.54
N ALA A 322 5.66 -10.61 -9.47
CA ALA A 322 7.03 -10.96 -9.82
C ALA A 322 7.84 -9.70 -10.12
N SER A 323 9.07 -9.66 -9.65
CA SER A 323 10.00 -8.57 -9.95
C SER A 323 11.43 -9.08 -9.96
N PHE A 324 12.16 -8.76 -11.03
CA PHE A 324 13.56 -9.13 -11.18
C PHE A 324 14.35 -7.98 -11.79
N ALA A 325 15.49 -7.67 -11.19
CA ALA A 325 16.49 -6.76 -11.71
C ALA A 325 17.79 -7.50 -11.94
N VAL A 326 18.43 -7.25 -13.08
CA VAL A 326 19.78 -7.73 -13.41
C VAL A 326 20.59 -6.53 -13.87
N GLY A 327 21.80 -6.41 -13.38
CA GLY A 327 22.64 -5.29 -13.74
C GLY A 327 24.14 -5.59 -13.66
N TYR A 328 24.89 -4.63 -14.14
CA TYR A 328 26.34 -4.65 -14.17
C TYR A 328 26.86 -3.32 -13.61
N ARG A 329 27.78 -3.40 -12.66
CA ARG A 329 28.50 -2.26 -12.09
C ARG A 329 29.95 -2.33 -12.43
N ARG A 330 30.57 -1.18 -12.66
CA ARG A 330 31.99 -1.07 -12.88
C ARG A 330 32.57 0.20 -12.30
N ASP A 331 33.64 0.04 -11.52
CA ASP A 331 34.52 1.11 -11.11
C ASP A 331 35.45 1.46 -12.28
N LEU A 332 35.41 2.71 -12.71
CA LEU A 332 36.22 3.23 -13.82
C LEU A 332 37.41 4.04 -13.26
N ALA A 333 38.29 4.49 -14.16
CA ALA A 333 39.39 5.38 -13.77
C ALA A 333 38.89 6.67 -13.09
N ASN A 334 39.69 7.26 -12.21
CA ASN A 334 39.43 8.51 -11.51
C ASN A 334 38.15 8.48 -10.66
N ASP A 335 37.88 7.38 -9.98
CA ASP A 335 36.71 7.18 -9.09
C ASP A 335 35.33 7.29 -9.77
N TRP A 336 35.28 7.22 -11.09
CA TRP A 336 34.03 7.11 -11.81
C TRP A 336 33.42 5.71 -11.64
N LYS A 337 32.09 5.67 -11.56
CA LYS A 337 31.34 4.42 -11.41
C LYS A 337 30.24 4.37 -12.46
N PHE A 338 30.14 3.26 -13.14
CA PHE A 338 29.10 2.95 -14.09
C PHE A 338 28.17 1.88 -13.54
N ASP A 339 26.84 2.05 -13.71
CA ASP A 339 25.82 1.05 -13.37
C ASP A 339 24.82 0.97 -14.51
N THR A 340 24.58 -0.22 -15.01
CA THR A 340 23.51 -0.45 -15.97
C THR A 340 22.65 -1.62 -15.56
N SER A 341 21.34 -1.54 -15.82
CA SER A 341 20.40 -2.58 -15.38
C SER A 341 19.14 -2.63 -16.23
N VAL A 342 18.56 -3.83 -16.26
CA VAL A 342 17.18 -4.06 -16.68
C VAL A 342 16.40 -4.56 -15.48
N ASN A 343 15.27 -3.93 -15.23
CA ASN A 343 14.30 -4.31 -14.20
C ASN A 343 12.97 -4.64 -14.86
N HIS A 344 12.40 -5.80 -14.56
CA HIS A 344 11.07 -6.20 -15.02
C HIS A 344 10.19 -6.56 -13.83
N GLY A 345 8.98 -6.00 -13.79
CA GLY A 345 7.98 -6.27 -12.77
C GLY A 345 6.60 -6.56 -13.37
N ARG A 346 5.88 -7.47 -12.74
CA ARG A 346 4.52 -7.86 -13.10
C ARG A 346 3.66 -8.01 -11.87
N SER A 347 2.48 -7.38 -11.88
CA SER A 347 1.40 -7.59 -10.93
C SER A 347 0.18 -8.14 -11.66
N GLN A 348 -0.44 -9.18 -11.12
CA GLN A 348 -1.66 -9.77 -11.66
C GLN A 348 -2.64 -9.99 -10.52
N LEU A 349 -3.90 -9.58 -10.71
CA LEU A 349 -5.00 -9.78 -9.76
C LEU A 349 -6.17 -10.44 -10.49
N GLY A 350 -6.47 -11.67 -10.14
CA GLY A 350 -7.67 -12.39 -10.58
C GLY A 350 -8.75 -12.34 -9.52
N PHE A 351 -9.99 -12.20 -9.94
CA PHE A 351 -11.20 -12.22 -9.12
C PHE A 351 -12.04 -13.46 -9.42
N HIS A 352 -12.59 -14.04 -8.37
CA HIS A 352 -13.51 -15.18 -8.44
C HIS A 352 -14.61 -14.98 -7.40
N GLU A 353 -15.87 -15.01 -7.83
CA GLU A 353 -17.01 -14.94 -6.93
C GLU A 353 -17.42 -16.34 -6.49
N ARG A 354 -17.77 -16.46 -5.20
CA ARG A 354 -18.34 -17.67 -4.60
C ARG A 354 -19.55 -17.29 -3.73
N GLU A 355 -20.47 -18.22 -3.57
CA GLU A 355 -21.76 -17.96 -2.90
C GLU A 355 -22.49 -16.78 -3.55
N SER A 356 -22.50 -16.76 -4.88
CA SER A 356 -23.09 -15.72 -5.70
C SER A 356 -24.23 -16.30 -6.56
N ILE A 357 -24.81 -15.52 -7.44
CA ILE A 357 -25.81 -15.95 -8.41
C ILE A 357 -26.00 -14.88 -9.47
N ASN A 358 -26.22 -15.28 -10.74
CA ASN A 358 -26.75 -14.39 -11.76
C ASN A 358 -28.27 -14.53 -11.79
N VAL A 359 -28.95 -13.53 -11.27
CA VAL A 359 -30.42 -13.51 -11.12
C VAL A 359 -31.11 -13.56 -12.48
N SER A 360 -30.56 -12.88 -13.48
CA SER A 360 -31.12 -12.88 -14.84
C SER A 360 -31.01 -14.25 -15.52
N TYR A 361 -29.93 -15.02 -15.23
CA TYR A 361 -29.83 -16.42 -15.71
C TYR A 361 -30.93 -17.31 -15.13
N TRP A 362 -31.25 -17.12 -13.85
CA TRP A 362 -32.25 -17.91 -13.16
C TRP A 362 -33.65 -17.65 -13.71
N TYR A 363 -34.04 -16.38 -13.82
CA TYR A 363 -35.39 -15.96 -14.19
C TYR A 363 -35.61 -15.82 -15.71
N GLU A 364 -34.63 -16.08 -16.57
CA GLU A 364 -34.80 -15.99 -18.03
C GLU A 364 -35.87 -16.94 -18.50
N PRO A 365 -36.85 -16.46 -19.33
CA PRO A 365 -37.88 -17.31 -19.89
C PRO A 365 -37.33 -18.36 -20.86
N LYS A 366 -37.78 -19.60 -20.71
CA LYS A 366 -37.45 -20.69 -21.67
C LYS A 366 -38.29 -20.61 -22.94
N PRO A 367 -37.73 -20.98 -24.10
CA PRO A 367 -38.55 -21.32 -25.26
C PRO A 367 -39.53 -22.45 -24.91
N GLY A 368 -40.83 -22.20 -25.06
CA GLY A 368 -41.90 -23.15 -24.69
C GLY A 368 -42.55 -22.92 -23.33
N GLY A 369 -42.11 -21.94 -22.55
CA GLY A 369 -42.71 -21.50 -21.29
C GLY A 369 -41.91 -21.87 -20.03
N GLY A 370 -42.21 -21.15 -18.96
CA GLY A 370 -41.45 -21.26 -17.69
C GLY A 370 -40.13 -20.51 -17.71
N ILE A 371 -39.33 -20.66 -16.64
CA ILE A 371 -38.00 -20.07 -16.48
C ILE A 371 -36.92 -21.15 -16.46
N TYR A 372 -35.67 -20.79 -16.68
CA TYR A 372 -34.59 -21.77 -16.59
C TYR A 372 -34.43 -22.35 -15.17
N GLY A 373 -34.54 -21.54 -14.12
CA GLY A 373 -34.51 -21.99 -12.74
C GLY A 373 -33.15 -22.58 -12.31
N GLU A 374 -32.08 -22.14 -12.94
CA GLU A 374 -30.71 -22.52 -12.62
C GLU A 374 -29.73 -21.41 -12.96
N SER A 375 -28.65 -21.28 -12.16
CA SER A 375 -27.50 -20.40 -12.39
C SER A 375 -26.31 -20.96 -11.66
N PRO A 376 -25.07 -20.90 -12.20
CA PRO A 376 -23.87 -21.12 -11.43
C PRO A 376 -23.82 -20.22 -10.19
N LEU A 377 -23.26 -20.74 -9.08
CA LEU A 377 -23.13 -20.02 -7.80
C LEU A 377 -21.70 -19.50 -7.58
N ASP A 378 -20.82 -19.79 -8.50
CA ASP A 378 -19.42 -19.34 -8.56
C ASP A 378 -19.04 -19.02 -10.00
N ALA A 379 -18.13 -18.09 -10.19
CA ALA A 379 -17.64 -17.68 -11.50
C ALA A 379 -16.31 -16.92 -11.38
N ASP A 380 -15.46 -17.08 -12.37
CA ASP A 380 -14.34 -16.15 -12.57
C ASP A 380 -14.89 -14.82 -13.08
N THR A 381 -14.55 -13.72 -12.40
CA THR A 381 -15.04 -12.39 -12.75
C THR A 381 -14.01 -11.54 -13.48
N GLY A 382 -12.84 -12.14 -13.81
CA GLY A 382 -11.83 -11.59 -14.69
C GLY A 382 -10.53 -11.25 -14.00
N THR A 383 -9.59 -10.70 -14.77
CA THR A 383 -8.21 -10.50 -14.32
C THR A 383 -7.66 -9.14 -14.77
N LEU A 384 -6.98 -8.48 -13.83
CA LEU A 384 -6.18 -7.28 -14.08
C LEU A 384 -4.70 -7.64 -14.12
N LYS A 385 -3.94 -7.05 -15.06
CA LYS A 385 -2.50 -7.26 -15.18
C LYS A 385 -1.80 -5.94 -15.43
N PHE A 386 -0.67 -5.75 -14.75
CA PHE A 386 0.24 -4.63 -14.98
C PHE A 386 1.66 -5.16 -15.15
N ASN A 387 2.35 -4.70 -16.19
CA ASN A 387 3.74 -5.06 -16.47
C ASN A 387 4.55 -3.78 -16.62
N GLN A 388 5.76 -3.75 -16.06
CA GLN A 388 6.70 -2.65 -16.20
C GLN A 388 8.09 -3.19 -16.51
N THR A 389 8.73 -2.63 -17.52
CA THR A 389 10.16 -2.90 -17.83
C THR A 389 10.90 -1.58 -17.84
N THR A 390 11.99 -1.51 -17.09
CA THR A 390 12.83 -0.32 -17.00
C THR A 390 14.27 -0.69 -17.32
N PHE A 391 14.89 0.04 -18.24
CA PHE A 391 16.33 0.03 -18.50
C PHE A 391 16.94 1.29 -17.92
N ASN A 392 18.03 1.16 -17.16
CA ASN A 392 18.80 2.28 -16.63
C ASN A 392 20.26 2.17 -17.03
N ALA A 393 20.90 3.31 -17.29
CA ALA A 393 22.33 3.45 -17.43
C ALA A 393 22.78 4.72 -16.69
N ASP A 394 23.56 4.54 -15.64
CA ASP A 394 23.95 5.58 -14.69
C ASP A 394 25.48 5.71 -14.67
N LEU A 395 25.98 6.93 -14.70
CA LEU A 395 27.39 7.24 -14.59
C LEU A 395 27.58 8.27 -13.47
N ARG A 396 28.44 8.00 -12.51
CA ARG A 396 28.75 8.93 -11.40
C ARG A 396 30.22 8.99 -11.10
N GLY A 397 30.69 10.16 -10.70
CA GLY A 397 32.09 10.34 -10.31
C GLY A 397 32.42 11.78 -9.99
N PRO A 398 33.67 12.03 -9.55
CA PRO A 398 34.14 13.37 -9.27
C PRO A 398 34.56 14.09 -10.54
N ILE A 399 34.26 15.39 -10.64
CA ILE A 399 34.89 16.32 -11.57
C ILE A 399 35.60 17.40 -10.78
N VAL A 400 36.78 17.80 -11.24
CA VAL A 400 37.55 18.89 -10.62
C VAL A 400 37.36 20.16 -11.46
N LEU A 401 36.76 21.18 -10.85
CA LEU A 401 36.55 22.47 -11.45
C LEU A 401 37.11 23.56 -10.55
N GLY A 402 38.08 24.34 -11.05
CA GLY A 402 38.71 25.40 -10.29
C GLY A 402 39.41 24.92 -8.99
N GLY A 403 39.95 23.68 -9.01
CA GLY A 403 40.63 23.09 -7.82
C GLY A 403 39.67 22.51 -6.78
N ARG A 404 38.36 22.45 -7.06
CA ARG A 404 37.36 21.92 -6.16
C ARG A 404 36.69 20.67 -6.78
N THR A 405 36.40 19.68 -5.94
CA THR A 405 35.73 18.45 -6.37
C THR A 405 34.23 18.63 -6.31
N ILE A 406 33.55 18.37 -7.44
CA ILE A 406 32.09 18.28 -7.56
C ILE A 406 31.77 16.82 -7.83
N SER A 407 30.87 16.23 -7.07
CA SER A 407 30.34 14.91 -7.36
C SER A 407 29.21 15.03 -8.38
N LEU A 408 29.40 14.42 -9.54
CA LEU A 408 28.43 14.44 -10.67
C LEU A 408 27.82 13.06 -10.81
N ALA A 409 26.50 13.01 -11.04
CA ALA A 409 25.82 11.82 -11.52
C ALA A 409 24.94 12.20 -12.73
N THR A 410 24.94 11.36 -13.75
CA THR A 410 24.07 11.50 -14.91
C THR A 410 23.57 10.14 -15.32
N GLY A 411 22.42 10.09 -15.97
CA GLY A 411 21.86 8.81 -16.38
C GLY A 411 20.75 8.94 -17.41
N PHE A 412 20.46 7.77 -17.93
CA PHE A 412 19.41 7.51 -18.90
C PHE A 412 18.47 6.45 -18.37
N GLU A 413 17.16 6.65 -18.57
CA GLU A 413 16.11 5.67 -18.26
C GLU A 413 15.21 5.50 -19.49
N TYR A 414 14.93 4.25 -19.84
CA TYR A 414 13.81 3.87 -20.71
C TYR A 414 12.86 3.01 -19.92
N ARG A 415 11.56 3.36 -19.88
CA ARG A 415 10.52 2.58 -19.19
C ARG A 415 9.36 2.31 -20.13
N ARG A 416 8.85 1.08 -20.05
CA ARG A 416 7.63 0.64 -20.72
C ARG A 416 6.66 0.10 -19.69
N ASP A 417 5.45 0.64 -19.67
CA ASP A 417 4.32 0.23 -18.86
C ASP A 417 3.26 -0.39 -19.78
N ASN A 418 2.59 -1.46 -19.33
CA ASN A 418 1.50 -2.11 -20.02
C ASN A 418 0.43 -2.54 -19.03
N TYR A 419 -0.85 -2.30 -19.36
CA TYR A 419 -2.01 -2.66 -18.56
C TYR A 419 -2.99 -3.48 -19.38
N GLN A 420 -3.54 -4.54 -18.75
CA GLN A 420 -4.47 -5.45 -19.37
C GLN A 420 -5.65 -5.72 -18.44
N ILE A 421 -6.85 -5.78 -19.03
CA ILE A 421 -8.08 -6.28 -18.41
C ILE A 421 -8.54 -7.46 -19.25
N GLU A 422 -8.76 -8.60 -18.59
CA GLU A 422 -9.32 -9.80 -19.20
C GLU A 422 -10.74 -10.03 -18.65
N ALA A 423 -11.68 -10.34 -19.54
CA ALA A 423 -13.05 -10.60 -19.17
C ALA A 423 -13.20 -11.84 -18.28
N GLY A 424 -14.24 -11.86 -17.48
CA GLY A 424 -14.65 -13.03 -16.70
C GLY A 424 -15.49 -14.04 -17.50
N ASP A 425 -16.00 -15.04 -16.81
CA ASP A 425 -16.94 -16.01 -17.36
C ASP A 425 -18.24 -15.31 -17.78
N PRO A 426 -18.90 -15.75 -18.87
CA PRO A 426 -20.14 -15.12 -19.34
C PRO A 426 -21.22 -14.95 -18.26
N VAL A 427 -21.39 -15.93 -17.38
CA VAL A 427 -22.34 -15.86 -16.27
C VAL A 427 -22.04 -14.73 -15.30
N SER A 428 -20.78 -14.30 -15.21
CA SER A 428 -20.35 -13.25 -14.28
C SER A 428 -20.76 -11.84 -14.73
N TYR A 429 -21.13 -11.62 -16.00
CA TYR A 429 -21.49 -10.30 -16.52
C TYR A 429 -22.73 -10.25 -17.44
N GLN A 430 -23.15 -11.36 -18.00
CA GLN A 430 -24.23 -11.33 -19.00
C GLN A 430 -25.62 -11.11 -18.37
N TYR A 431 -26.53 -10.47 -19.15
CA TYR A 431 -27.95 -10.35 -18.87
C TYR A 431 -28.68 -11.49 -19.52
N GLY A 432 -29.12 -12.49 -18.75
CA GLY A 432 -29.62 -13.73 -19.26
C GLY A 432 -28.61 -14.54 -20.08
N ARG A 433 -28.90 -15.75 -20.42
CA ARG A 433 -28.04 -16.67 -21.19
C ARG A 433 -27.82 -16.21 -22.63
N THR A 434 -28.80 -15.50 -23.17
CA THR A 434 -28.75 -14.97 -24.54
C THR A 434 -28.08 -13.62 -24.63
N ASN A 435 -27.86 -12.98 -23.52
CA ASN A 435 -27.33 -11.60 -23.41
C ASN A 435 -28.12 -10.60 -24.31
N ASN A 436 -29.42 -10.82 -24.45
CA ASN A 436 -30.28 -10.00 -25.29
C ASN A 436 -31.12 -9.01 -24.46
N PRO A 437 -30.76 -7.70 -24.47
CA PRO A 437 -31.46 -6.69 -23.68
C PRO A 437 -32.88 -6.40 -24.12
N ALA A 438 -33.33 -6.95 -25.27
CA ALA A 438 -34.71 -6.86 -25.72
C ALA A 438 -35.64 -7.83 -24.95
N ILE A 439 -35.09 -8.87 -24.33
CA ILE A 439 -35.85 -9.79 -23.48
C ILE A 439 -35.95 -9.17 -22.08
N VAL A 440 -37.17 -8.87 -21.64
CA VAL A 440 -37.40 -8.35 -20.29
C VAL A 440 -37.42 -9.51 -19.30
N ILE A 441 -36.37 -9.69 -18.53
CA ILE A 441 -36.28 -10.69 -17.46
C ILE A 441 -36.63 -10.00 -16.14
N ARG A 442 -37.62 -10.54 -15.43
CA ARG A 442 -38.07 -9.99 -14.15
C ARG A 442 -37.62 -10.85 -12.99
N ASP A 443 -37.16 -10.21 -11.95
CA ASP A 443 -36.79 -10.83 -10.70
C ASP A 443 -38.04 -11.17 -9.82
N GLN A 444 -37.77 -11.68 -8.61
CA GLN A 444 -38.80 -12.04 -7.64
C GLN A 444 -39.68 -10.86 -7.18
N THR A 445 -39.18 -9.61 -7.32
CA THR A 445 -39.92 -8.39 -6.91
C THR A 445 -40.75 -7.82 -8.07
N GLY A 446 -40.60 -8.38 -9.26
CA GLY A 446 -41.18 -7.84 -10.51
C GLY A 446 -40.35 -6.76 -11.17
N GLY A 447 -39.19 -6.41 -10.58
CA GLY A 447 -38.20 -5.52 -11.17
C GLY A 447 -37.40 -6.16 -12.31
N ILE A 448 -36.51 -5.38 -12.95
CA ILE A 448 -35.58 -5.92 -13.93
C ILE A 448 -34.55 -6.75 -13.20
N ALA A 449 -34.37 -8.01 -13.59
CA ALA A 449 -33.43 -8.92 -12.98
C ALA A 449 -31.98 -8.41 -13.16
N ALA A 450 -31.21 -8.43 -12.09
CA ALA A 450 -29.80 -8.02 -12.11
C ALA A 450 -28.98 -8.95 -13.01
N SER A 451 -28.11 -8.39 -13.83
CA SER A 451 -27.13 -9.11 -14.64
C SER A 451 -25.90 -9.48 -13.85
N GLY A 452 -25.22 -10.53 -14.27
CA GLY A 452 -23.94 -10.93 -13.74
C GLY A 452 -23.95 -11.45 -12.30
N ALA A 453 -22.76 -11.79 -11.82
CA ALA A 453 -22.55 -12.27 -10.45
C ALA A 453 -22.85 -11.18 -9.41
N GLN A 454 -23.34 -11.59 -8.25
CA GLN A 454 -23.57 -10.71 -7.10
C GLN A 454 -22.33 -10.71 -6.21
N GLY A 455 -21.88 -9.55 -5.79
CA GLY A 455 -20.62 -9.27 -5.13
C GLY A 455 -19.84 -8.33 -6.02
N PHE A 456 -19.04 -8.86 -6.87
CA PHE A 456 -18.28 -8.15 -7.90
C PHE A 456 -18.68 -8.66 -9.29
N PRO A 457 -19.48 -7.90 -10.08
CA PRO A 457 -19.82 -8.28 -11.46
C PRO A 457 -18.57 -8.38 -12.32
N GLY A 458 -18.55 -9.39 -13.21
CA GLY A 458 -17.36 -9.66 -14.03
C GLY A 458 -17.04 -8.58 -15.05
N TYR A 459 -15.75 -8.42 -15.36
CA TYR A 459 -15.29 -7.65 -16.50
C TYR A 459 -15.89 -8.24 -17.78
N THR A 460 -16.36 -7.38 -18.66
CA THR A 460 -17.00 -7.76 -19.92
C THR A 460 -16.00 -7.73 -21.07
N PRO A 461 -16.24 -8.41 -22.19
CA PRO A 461 -15.40 -8.28 -23.39
C PRO A 461 -15.28 -6.83 -23.88
N SER A 462 -16.27 -5.97 -23.64
CA SER A 462 -16.20 -4.55 -24.01
C SER A 462 -15.28 -3.72 -23.09
N THR A 463 -14.96 -4.21 -21.91
CA THR A 463 -14.01 -3.59 -20.98
C THR A 463 -12.58 -4.11 -21.14
N GLU A 464 -12.38 -5.19 -21.90
CA GLU A 464 -11.03 -5.70 -22.20
C GLU A 464 -10.14 -4.62 -22.80
N VAL A 465 -8.90 -4.65 -22.42
CA VAL A 465 -7.85 -3.74 -22.89
C VAL A 465 -6.49 -4.41 -22.81
N ASP A 466 -5.65 -4.10 -23.77
CA ASP A 466 -4.20 -4.32 -23.74
C ASP A 466 -3.55 -3.04 -24.24
N ALA A 467 -3.13 -2.19 -23.33
CA ALA A 467 -2.63 -0.87 -23.66
C ALA A 467 -1.37 -0.53 -22.87
N GLY A 468 -0.45 0.17 -23.50
CA GLY A 468 0.80 0.52 -22.87
C GLY A 468 1.30 1.89 -23.28
N ARG A 469 2.34 2.34 -22.61
CA ARG A 469 3.11 3.54 -22.92
C ARG A 469 4.58 3.29 -22.68
N HIS A 470 5.41 4.18 -23.21
CA HIS A 470 6.82 4.24 -22.87
C HIS A 470 7.23 5.66 -22.55
N ASN A 471 8.30 5.80 -21.79
CA ASN A 471 8.97 7.07 -21.56
C ASN A 471 10.48 6.92 -21.68
N ILE A 472 11.12 8.03 -22.02
CA ILE A 472 12.57 8.20 -22.04
C ILE A 472 12.88 9.34 -21.09
N ALA A 473 13.90 9.16 -20.27
CA ALA A 473 14.36 10.20 -19.36
C ALA A 473 15.88 10.32 -19.35
N ILE A 474 16.34 11.56 -19.17
CA ILE A 474 17.73 11.90 -18.91
C ILE A 474 17.80 12.77 -17.66
N TYR A 475 18.86 12.63 -16.88
CA TYR A 475 19.05 13.46 -15.70
C TYR A 475 20.53 13.80 -15.46
N VAL A 476 20.72 14.90 -14.73
CA VAL A 476 21.99 15.32 -14.17
C VAL A 476 21.77 15.73 -12.73
N ASP A 477 22.64 15.25 -11.84
CA ASP A 477 22.68 15.55 -10.40
C ASP A 477 24.12 15.93 -10.04
N ALA A 478 24.29 17.04 -9.35
CA ALA A 478 25.60 17.55 -8.92
C ALA A 478 25.56 17.93 -7.45
N GLU A 479 26.57 17.52 -6.70
CA GLU A 479 26.76 17.83 -5.28
C GLU A 479 28.15 18.39 -5.03
N HIS A 480 28.24 19.50 -4.30
CA HIS A 480 29.48 20.21 -4.01
C HIS A 480 29.54 20.73 -2.59
N ASN A 481 30.62 20.46 -1.89
CA ASN A 481 30.98 21.13 -0.66
C ASN A 481 31.63 22.48 -1.00
N ILE A 482 30.86 23.57 -0.92
CA ILE A 482 31.35 24.94 -1.18
C ILE A 482 32.38 25.32 -0.12
N THR A 483 32.12 24.92 1.13
CA THR A 483 33.08 24.95 2.26
C THR A 483 32.97 23.65 3.02
N ASP A 484 33.82 23.43 4.04
CA ASP A 484 33.71 22.27 4.93
C ASP A 484 32.37 22.21 5.69
N GLN A 485 31.70 23.35 5.79
CA GLN A 485 30.41 23.49 6.50
C GLN A 485 29.21 23.61 5.57
N LEU A 486 29.42 23.93 4.29
CA LEU A 486 28.31 24.20 3.35
C LEU A 486 28.32 23.25 2.16
N LEU A 487 27.33 22.39 2.12
CA LEU A 487 27.01 21.51 1.00
C LEU A 487 25.86 22.11 0.18
N VAL A 488 25.98 22.10 -1.14
CA VAL A 488 24.89 22.43 -2.08
C VAL A 488 24.78 21.30 -3.08
N ALA A 489 23.55 20.88 -3.36
CA ALA A 489 23.22 19.86 -4.36
C ALA A 489 22.11 20.34 -5.28
N GLY A 490 22.22 20.05 -6.58
CA GLY A 490 21.21 20.38 -7.58
C GLY A 490 20.99 19.22 -8.54
N ALA A 491 19.73 19.00 -8.92
CA ALA A 491 19.36 17.98 -9.91
C ALA A 491 18.37 18.55 -10.93
N ILE A 492 18.48 18.08 -12.17
CA ILE A 492 17.51 18.33 -13.24
C ILE A 492 17.26 17.02 -13.98
N ARG A 493 16.00 16.78 -14.32
CA ARG A 493 15.55 15.61 -15.08
C ARG A 493 14.53 16.01 -16.13
N HIS A 494 14.71 15.54 -17.35
CA HIS A 494 13.76 15.68 -18.44
C HIS A 494 13.22 14.31 -18.84
N GLU A 495 11.90 14.20 -18.96
CA GLU A 495 11.20 12.98 -19.36
C GLU A 495 10.25 13.25 -20.52
N LYS A 496 10.19 12.33 -21.48
CA LYS A 496 9.26 12.35 -22.60
C LYS A 496 8.44 11.08 -22.62
N TYR A 497 7.13 11.23 -22.54
CA TYR A 497 6.15 10.14 -22.58
C TYR A 497 5.49 10.05 -23.95
N SER A 498 5.09 8.82 -24.33
CA SER A 498 4.47 8.56 -25.63
C SER A 498 3.00 9.02 -25.72
N ASP A 499 2.35 9.36 -24.61
CA ASP A 499 0.91 9.54 -24.53
C ASP A 499 0.43 10.91 -24.01
N PHE A 500 1.26 11.70 -23.33
CA PHE A 500 0.84 13.02 -22.84
C PHE A 500 1.89 14.15 -23.01
N GLY A 501 3.09 13.86 -23.48
CA GLY A 501 4.10 14.89 -23.76
C GLY A 501 5.37 14.75 -22.93
N SER A 502 6.00 15.88 -22.59
CA SER A 502 7.26 15.92 -21.85
C SER A 502 7.19 16.86 -20.66
N THR A 503 7.96 16.53 -19.63
CA THR A 503 8.08 17.32 -18.42
C THR A 503 9.54 17.45 -17.98
N THR A 504 9.84 18.56 -17.28
CA THR A 504 11.16 18.81 -16.71
C THR A 504 11.01 19.14 -15.25
N THR A 505 11.75 18.44 -14.40
CA THR A 505 11.77 18.64 -12.95
C THR A 505 13.17 19.07 -12.49
N GLY A 506 13.20 19.90 -11.45
CA GLY A 506 14.43 20.39 -10.84
C GLY A 506 14.37 20.29 -9.33
N LYS A 507 15.54 20.20 -8.72
CA LYS A 507 15.72 20.22 -7.26
C LYS A 507 16.98 21.00 -6.91
N LEU A 508 16.89 21.81 -5.84
CA LEU A 508 18.02 22.42 -5.18
C LEU A 508 17.95 22.11 -3.70
N SER A 509 19.05 21.61 -3.13
CA SER A 509 19.14 21.29 -1.72
C SER A 509 20.43 21.90 -1.13
N MET A 510 20.36 22.29 0.13
CA MET A 510 21.46 22.86 0.86
C MET A 510 21.56 22.27 2.26
N ARG A 511 22.77 22.09 2.73
CA ARG A 511 23.07 21.76 4.13
C ARG A 511 24.19 22.66 4.64
N TYR A 512 23.97 23.26 5.81
CA TYR A 512 24.95 24.08 6.50
C TYR A 512 25.18 23.56 7.92
N ASP A 513 26.40 23.16 8.22
CA ASP A 513 26.83 22.62 9.51
C ASP A 513 27.74 23.68 10.23
N PRO A 514 27.15 24.70 10.88
CA PRO A 514 27.94 25.72 11.59
C PRO A 514 28.82 25.11 12.69
N THR A 515 28.38 23.99 13.27
CA THR A 515 29.14 23.21 14.24
C THR A 515 28.93 21.73 14.02
N ARG A 516 29.73 20.85 14.65
CA ARG A 516 29.50 19.40 14.61
C ARG A 516 28.19 18.97 15.28
N SER A 517 27.61 19.79 16.13
CA SER A 517 26.40 19.51 16.88
C SER A 517 25.13 20.08 16.25
N VAL A 518 25.27 21.00 15.28
CA VAL A 518 24.12 21.69 14.65
C VAL A 518 24.27 21.65 13.14
N GLY A 519 23.27 21.12 12.45
CA GLY A 519 23.14 21.18 11.02
C GLY A 519 21.81 21.82 10.63
N LEU A 520 21.80 22.66 9.64
CA LEU A 520 20.63 23.24 8.98
C LEU A 520 20.51 22.62 7.59
N ARG A 521 19.29 22.30 7.16
CA ARG A 521 19.05 21.77 5.81
C ARG A 521 17.83 22.41 5.19
N GLY A 522 17.76 22.43 3.88
CA GLY A 522 16.61 22.93 3.15
C GLY A 522 16.62 22.49 1.71
N SER A 523 15.46 22.36 1.12
CA SER A 523 15.30 22.01 -0.29
C SER A 523 14.10 22.71 -0.91
N ILE A 524 14.19 22.94 -2.20
CA ILE A 524 13.06 23.27 -3.08
C ILE A 524 13.12 22.35 -4.27
N SER A 525 11.97 21.85 -4.72
CA SER A 525 11.89 21.00 -5.90
C SER A 525 10.57 21.11 -6.62
N THR A 526 10.59 20.80 -7.91
CA THR A 526 9.40 20.51 -8.69
C THR A 526 9.30 19.00 -8.87
N GLY A 527 8.07 18.51 -8.93
CA GLY A 527 7.78 17.09 -9.14
C GLY A 527 6.61 16.95 -10.11
N PHE A 528 6.37 15.72 -10.54
CA PHE A 528 5.22 15.40 -11.34
C PHE A 528 4.84 13.92 -11.14
N ARG A 529 3.61 13.61 -11.52
CA ARG A 529 3.12 12.24 -11.68
C ARG A 529 2.41 12.10 -13.02
N ALA A 530 2.84 11.13 -13.80
CA ALA A 530 2.13 10.77 -15.03
C ALA A 530 0.80 10.10 -14.67
N PRO A 531 -0.31 10.32 -15.40
CA PRO A 531 -1.50 9.48 -15.28
C PRO A 531 -1.08 8.03 -15.39
N SER A 532 -1.50 7.16 -14.48
CA SER A 532 -1.16 5.75 -14.64
C SER A 532 -1.92 5.15 -15.84
N VAL A 533 -1.33 4.14 -16.49
CA VAL A 533 -2.02 3.43 -17.58
C VAL A 533 -3.30 2.78 -17.07
N GLN A 534 -3.34 2.39 -15.79
CA GLN A 534 -4.52 1.91 -15.11
C GLN A 534 -5.61 2.99 -15.08
N GLN A 535 -5.32 4.21 -14.64
CA GLN A 535 -6.30 5.31 -14.59
C GLN A 535 -6.87 5.67 -15.96
N LYS A 536 -6.07 5.56 -17.02
CA LYS A 536 -6.51 5.85 -18.40
C LYS A 536 -7.45 4.79 -18.96
N PHE A 537 -7.20 3.52 -18.67
CA PHE A 537 -7.81 2.41 -19.37
C PHE A 537 -8.74 1.54 -18.52
N TYR A 538 -8.78 1.74 -17.20
CA TYR A 538 -9.67 0.98 -16.34
C TYR A 538 -11.13 1.26 -16.65
N SER A 539 -11.92 0.18 -16.77
CA SER A 539 -13.37 0.24 -16.90
C SER A 539 -13.97 -0.98 -16.21
N SER A 540 -15.02 -0.76 -15.42
CA SER A 540 -15.73 -1.81 -14.69
C SER A 540 -17.13 -1.36 -14.33
N VAL A 541 -17.97 -2.30 -13.93
CA VAL A 541 -19.22 -2.01 -13.22
C VAL A 541 -19.04 -2.47 -11.78
N SER A 542 -19.33 -1.62 -10.81
CA SER A 542 -19.31 -1.95 -9.39
C SER A 542 -20.70 -1.77 -8.76
N THR A 543 -20.97 -2.57 -7.72
CA THR A 543 -22.23 -2.48 -6.97
C THR A 543 -21.95 -1.85 -5.61
N ASN A 544 -22.55 -0.71 -5.34
CA ASN A 544 -22.34 0.06 -4.11
C ASN A 544 -23.66 0.35 -3.39
N LEU A 545 -23.61 0.55 -2.08
CA LEU A 545 -24.72 1.08 -1.32
C LEU A 545 -24.85 2.59 -1.58
N ASN A 546 -26.07 3.06 -1.85
CA ASN A 546 -26.38 4.49 -1.85
C ASN A 546 -26.74 4.97 -0.44
N ALA A 547 -27.04 6.27 -0.30
CA ALA A 547 -27.39 6.90 0.98
C ALA A 547 -28.65 6.28 1.65
N ALA A 548 -29.53 5.63 0.91
CA ALA A 548 -30.69 4.92 1.43
C ALA A 548 -30.39 3.45 1.79
N GLY A 549 -29.13 3.00 1.68
CA GLY A 549 -28.74 1.60 1.90
C GLY A 549 -29.16 0.65 0.77
N VAL A 550 -29.49 1.18 -0.41
CA VAL A 550 -29.88 0.41 -1.59
C VAL A 550 -28.69 0.16 -2.49
N LEU A 551 -28.53 -1.07 -2.95
CA LEU A 551 -27.45 -1.45 -3.88
C LEU A 551 -27.71 -0.86 -5.27
N THR A 552 -26.73 -0.15 -5.82
CA THR A 552 -26.77 0.49 -7.14
C THR A 552 -25.53 0.12 -7.96
N GLU A 553 -25.72 0.00 -9.28
CA GLU A 553 -24.61 -0.24 -10.20
C GLU A 553 -24.06 1.07 -10.75
N THR A 554 -22.74 1.17 -10.75
CA THR A 554 -22.00 2.34 -11.22
C THR A 554 -20.96 1.92 -12.24
N LEU A 555 -21.02 2.50 -13.44
CA LEU A 555 -20.01 2.30 -14.48
C LEU A 555 -18.79 3.16 -14.19
N THR A 556 -17.61 2.57 -14.06
CA THR A 556 -16.35 3.29 -14.22
C THR A 556 -16.04 3.41 -15.70
N ALA A 557 -16.17 4.62 -16.23
CA ALA A 557 -16.00 4.91 -17.65
C ALA A 557 -14.54 5.32 -17.93
N ARG A 558 -13.83 4.55 -18.76
CA ARG A 558 -12.45 4.86 -19.16
C ARG A 558 -12.33 6.12 -19.98
N GLU A 559 -11.12 6.70 -20.03
CA GLU A 559 -10.80 7.84 -20.90
C GLU A 559 -11.23 7.58 -22.36
N GLY A 560 -11.81 8.60 -23.00
CA GLY A 560 -12.26 8.51 -24.39
C GLY A 560 -13.43 7.61 -24.67
N SER A 561 -14.15 7.09 -23.65
CA SER A 561 -15.40 6.35 -23.81
C SER A 561 -16.56 7.25 -24.28
N ALA A 562 -17.66 6.66 -24.72
CA ALA A 562 -18.85 7.43 -25.12
C ALA A 562 -19.36 8.30 -23.95
N VAL A 563 -19.33 7.77 -22.73
CA VAL A 563 -19.76 8.48 -21.51
C VAL A 563 -18.86 9.69 -21.23
N THR A 564 -17.54 9.48 -21.17
CA THR A 564 -16.60 10.58 -20.89
C THR A 564 -16.63 11.65 -21.96
N ARG A 565 -16.74 11.29 -23.25
CA ARG A 565 -16.90 12.25 -24.35
C ARG A 565 -18.20 13.04 -24.25
N ALA A 566 -19.32 12.38 -23.92
CA ALA A 566 -20.63 13.04 -23.81
C ALA A 566 -20.65 14.04 -22.65
N PHE A 567 -19.94 13.77 -21.56
CA PHE A 567 -19.75 14.71 -20.45
C PHE A 567 -18.69 15.78 -20.75
N GLY A 568 -17.96 15.71 -21.85
CA GLY A 568 -16.89 16.67 -22.17
C GLY A 568 -15.68 16.55 -21.25
N ILE A 569 -15.39 15.32 -20.74
CA ILE A 569 -14.22 15.07 -19.89
C ILE A 569 -12.97 15.02 -20.77
N ALA A 570 -12.01 15.87 -20.46
CA ALA A 570 -10.74 15.94 -21.19
C ALA A 570 -9.87 14.72 -20.94
N PRO A 571 -8.95 14.36 -21.85
CA PRO A 571 -7.91 13.38 -21.60
C PRO A 571 -7.07 13.75 -20.37
N LEU A 572 -6.60 12.72 -19.66
CA LEU A 572 -5.75 12.93 -18.49
C LEU A 572 -4.38 13.49 -18.87
N LYS A 573 -3.94 14.45 -18.07
CA LYS A 573 -2.60 15.03 -18.12
C LYS A 573 -1.85 14.79 -16.82
N GLU A 574 -0.56 15.11 -16.80
CA GLU A 574 0.24 14.96 -15.59
C GLU A 574 -0.25 15.85 -14.44
N GLU A 575 -0.09 15.36 -13.21
CA GLU A 575 -0.09 16.18 -12.01
C GLU A 575 1.27 16.85 -11.88
N THR A 576 1.32 18.11 -11.48
CA THR A 576 2.58 18.81 -11.18
C THR A 576 2.66 19.20 -9.72
N SER A 577 3.85 19.20 -9.14
CA SER A 577 4.04 19.60 -7.75
C SER A 577 5.17 20.59 -7.56
N LYS A 578 5.05 21.40 -6.48
CA LYS A 578 6.08 22.27 -5.94
C LYS A 578 6.28 21.94 -4.49
N ASN A 579 7.50 21.57 -4.13
CA ASN A 579 7.85 21.13 -2.79
C ASN A 579 8.89 22.09 -2.21
N ALA A 580 8.75 22.39 -0.91
CA ALA A 580 9.74 23.13 -0.13
C ALA A 580 9.88 22.51 1.24
N SER A 581 11.12 22.40 1.73
CA SER A 581 11.38 21.92 3.09
C SER A 581 12.51 22.69 3.73
N VAL A 582 12.47 22.81 5.06
CA VAL A 582 13.52 23.36 5.91
C VAL A 582 13.60 22.55 7.20
N GLY A 583 14.82 22.25 7.65
CA GLY A 583 14.99 21.43 8.84
C GLY A 583 16.27 21.76 9.62
N ILE A 584 16.31 21.27 10.85
CA ILE A 584 17.44 21.34 11.76
C ILE A 584 17.80 19.93 12.24
N VAL A 585 19.09 19.69 12.34
CA VAL A 585 19.68 18.48 12.93
C VAL A 585 20.51 18.90 14.14
N LEU A 586 20.18 18.34 15.31
CA LEU A 586 20.87 18.61 16.57
C LEU A 586 21.52 17.33 17.10
N ARG A 587 22.78 17.41 17.50
CA ARG A 587 23.55 16.34 18.14
C ARG A 587 24.24 16.92 19.39
N PRO A 588 23.45 17.30 20.41
CA PRO A 588 24.04 17.94 21.60
C PRO A 588 24.94 17.01 22.41
N LEU A 589 24.70 15.68 22.29
CA LEU A 589 25.51 14.63 22.94
C LEU A 589 25.80 13.52 21.93
N PRO A 590 26.84 12.73 22.08
CA PRO A 590 27.18 11.62 21.16
C PRO A 590 26.10 10.54 21.07
N ASN A 591 25.25 10.41 22.08
CA ASN A 591 24.17 9.42 22.19
C ASN A 591 22.77 10.02 22.11
N PHE A 592 22.65 11.29 21.72
CA PHE A 592 21.37 11.97 21.58
C PHE A 592 21.32 12.78 20.28
N SER A 593 20.31 12.54 19.47
CA SER A 593 20.06 13.29 18.25
C SER A 593 18.59 13.73 18.14
N VAL A 594 18.38 14.89 17.53
CA VAL A 594 17.05 15.42 17.21
C VAL A 594 17.08 15.96 15.79
N THR A 595 16.06 15.64 14.99
CA THR A 595 15.80 16.29 13.71
C THR A 595 14.40 16.88 13.71
N ALA A 596 14.23 18.06 13.16
CA ALA A 596 12.93 18.68 12.99
C ALA A 596 12.85 19.30 11.58
N ASP A 597 11.81 18.95 10.82
CA ASP A 597 11.64 19.35 9.44
C ASP A 597 10.23 19.88 9.21
N LEU A 598 10.13 21.08 8.65
CA LEU A 598 8.91 21.67 8.11
C LEU A 598 8.86 21.48 6.61
N TYR A 599 7.69 21.19 6.07
CA TYR A 599 7.52 21.02 4.63
C TYR A 599 6.19 21.53 4.12
N ARG A 600 6.18 21.86 2.83
CA ARG A 600 5.00 22.19 2.05
C ARG A 600 5.06 21.52 0.69
N ILE A 601 3.93 20.95 0.26
CA ILE A 601 3.73 20.30 -1.02
C ILE A 601 2.45 20.87 -1.64
N ASP A 602 2.59 21.61 -2.74
CA ASP A 602 1.46 22.05 -3.57
C ASP A 602 1.37 21.11 -4.78
N ILE A 603 0.19 20.57 -5.08
CA ILE A 603 -0.06 19.73 -6.25
C ILE A 603 -1.14 20.39 -7.09
N ASP A 604 -0.81 20.73 -8.33
CA ASP A 604 -1.73 21.28 -9.31
C ASP A 604 -2.23 20.16 -10.25
N ASP A 605 -3.48 20.27 -10.73
CA ASP A 605 -4.12 19.33 -11.65
C ASP A 605 -4.12 17.88 -11.17
N ARG A 606 -4.35 17.65 -9.88
CA ARG A 606 -4.36 16.30 -9.28
C ARG A 606 -5.43 15.44 -9.92
N ILE A 607 -5.06 14.22 -10.31
CA ILE A 607 -5.95 13.23 -10.89
C ILE A 607 -6.73 12.59 -9.76
N VAL A 608 -8.05 12.60 -9.90
CA VAL A 608 -8.97 11.99 -8.96
C VAL A 608 -9.98 11.11 -9.67
N PHE A 609 -10.56 10.19 -8.93
CA PHE A 609 -11.71 9.42 -9.34
C PHE A 609 -12.96 10.21 -8.96
N SER A 610 -13.82 10.52 -9.92
CA SER A 610 -14.96 11.40 -9.72
C SER A 610 -15.94 10.87 -8.66
N SER A 611 -16.76 11.74 -8.13
CA SER A 611 -17.98 11.34 -7.42
C SER A 611 -18.90 10.52 -8.32
N ASN A 612 -19.89 9.84 -7.73
CA ASN A 612 -20.94 9.16 -8.48
C ASN A 612 -21.81 10.19 -9.21
N ILE A 613 -21.78 10.16 -10.53
CA ILE A 613 -22.62 10.98 -11.38
C ILE A 613 -23.93 10.22 -11.65
N ALA A 614 -24.96 10.58 -10.90
CA ALA A 614 -26.28 10.00 -11.02
C ALA A 614 -27.22 10.92 -11.83
N PRO A 615 -28.17 10.35 -12.60
CA PRO A 615 -29.16 11.16 -13.31
C PRO A 615 -30.09 11.87 -12.34
N GLU A 616 -30.58 13.06 -12.71
CA GLU A 616 -31.55 13.81 -11.95
C GLU A 616 -32.88 13.03 -11.80
N ALA A 617 -33.66 13.32 -10.76
CA ALA A 617 -34.96 12.64 -10.54
C ALA A 617 -35.96 12.90 -11.67
N GLY A 618 -35.85 14.05 -12.37
CA GLY A 618 -36.63 14.42 -13.54
C GLY A 618 -35.78 14.52 -14.80
N ALA A 619 -36.25 15.25 -15.81
CA ALA A 619 -35.45 15.60 -16.99
C ALA A 619 -34.30 16.50 -16.59
N GLY A 620 -33.11 16.22 -17.09
CA GLY A 620 -31.89 16.98 -16.79
C GLY A 620 -30.76 16.63 -17.74
N PRO A 621 -29.68 17.42 -17.75
CA PRO A 621 -28.56 17.23 -18.69
C PRO A 621 -27.78 15.93 -18.42
N ILE A 622 -27.66 15.47 -17.17
CA ILE A 622 -26.98 14.20 -16.83
C ILE A 622 -27.84 13.03 -17.34
N ARG A 623 -29.15 13.05 -17.09
CA ARG A 623 -30.09 12.05 -17.59
C ARG A 623 -30.08 11.99 -19.12
N ALA A 624 -30.08 13.15 -19.78
CA ALA A 624 -30.02 13.23 -21.23
C ALA A 624 -28.77 12.56 -21.84
N ILE A 625 -27.70 12.46 -21.07
CA ILE A 625 -26.45 11.77 -21.45
C ILE A 625 -26.51 10.29 -21.12
N LEU A 626 -26.91 9.93 -19.88
CA LEU A 626 -26.80 8.57 -19.39
C LEU A 626 -27.91 7.64 -19.94
N ASP A 627 -29.16 8.10 -20.05
CA ASP A 627 -30.27 7.26 -20.50
C ASP A 627 -30.10 6.70 -21.93
N PRO A 628 -29.65 7.50 -22.95
CA PRO A 628 -29.36 6.97 -24.27
C PRO A 628 -28.24 5.94 -24.30
N LEU A 629 -27.28 6.06 -23.36
CA LEU A 629 -26.15 5.14 -23.22
C LEU A 629 -26.48 3.93 -22.33
N LYS A 630 -27.70 3.89 -21.76
CA LYS A 630 -28.18 2.83 -20.85
C LYS A 630 -27.29 2.66 -19.63
N VAL A 631 -26.78 3.77 -19.09
CA VAL A 631 -25.92 3.81 -17.90
C VAL A 631 -26.70 4.41 -16.74
N GLY A 632 -26.83 3.67 -15.63
CA GLY A 632 -27.56 4.11 -14.45
C GLY A 632 -26.81 5.21 -13.67
N GLN A 633 -25.53 5.03 -13.45
CA GLN A 633 -24.61 5.99 -12.84
C GLN A 633 -23.23 5.83 -13.46
N ALA A 634 -22.42 6.89 -13.44
CA ALA A 634 -21.08 6.87 -13.99
C ALA A 634 -20.05 7.50 -13.05
N GLN A 635 -18.82 7.00 -13.14
CA GLN A 635 -17.62 7.59 -12.54
C GLN A 635 -16.49 7.54 -13.57
N PHE A 636 -15.51 8.42 -13.45
CA PHE A 636 -14.37 8.47 -14.35
C PHE A 636 -13.18 9.20 -13.70
N PHE A 637 -11.99 9.01 -14.25
CA PHE A 637 -10.80 9.75 -13.84
C PHE A 637 -10.76 11.12 -14.51
N THR A 638 -10.30 12.13 -13.77
CA THR A 638 -10.20 13.51 -14.26
C THR A 638 -9.19 14.32 -13.44
N ASN A 639 -8.53 15.28 -14.07
CA ASN A 639 -7.72 16.29 -13.38
C ASN A 639 -8.66 17.40 -12.83
N ALA A 640 -9.21 17.19 -11.63
CA ALA A 640 -10.30 18.03 -11.12
C ALA A 640 -9.97 18.88 -9.90
N ILE A 641 -8.84 18.65 -9.24
CA ILE A 641 -8.53 19.38 -8.01
C ILE A 641 -7.07 19.85 -7.96
N ASP A 642 -6.85 20.88 -7.12
CA ASP A 642 -5.52 21.23 -6.62
C ASP A 642 -5.50 20.97 -5.12
N THR A 643 -4.34 20.59 -4.60
CA THR A 643 -4.17 20.33 -3.17
C THR A 643 -2.92 20.99 -2.61
N ARG A 644 -2.96 21.32 -1.33
CA ARG A 644 -1.82 21.81 -0.54
C ARG A 644 -1.67 20.97 0.71
N THR A 645 -0.46 20.46 0.95
CA THR A 645 -0.11 19.76 2.18
C THR A 645 1.00 20.53 2.90
N ASN A 646 0.76 20.91 4.15
CA ASN A 646 1.77 21.46 5.05
C ASN A 646 2.00 20.45 6.18
N GLY A 647 3.24 20.31 6.63
CA GLY A 647 3.53 19.38 7.71
C GLY A 647 4.82 19.68 8.47
N PHE A 648 4.97 18.90 9.53
CA PHE A 648 6.10 18.96 10.44
C PHE A 648 6.45 17.54 10.90
N ASP A 649 7.70 17.16 10.75
CA ASP A 649 8.26 15.90 11.22
C ASP A 649 9.32 16.19 12.28
N LEU A 650 9.25 15.54 13.45
CA LEU A 650 10.27 15.56 14.48
C LEU A 650 10.67 14.15 14.84
N VAL A 651 11.98 13.89 14.90
CA VAL A 651 12.53 12.61 15.34
C VAL A 651 13.59 12.88 16.39
N ALA A 652 13.48 12.23 17.54
CA ALA A 652 14.46 12.28 18.63
C ALA A 652 14.85 10.86 19.04
N GLU A 653 16.13 10.62 19.25
CA GLU A 653 16.64 9.34 19.73
C GLU A 653 17.71 9.57 20.80
N HIS A 654 17.61 8.81 21.89
CA HIS A 654 18.58 8.80 22.97
C HIS A 654 18.96 7.37 23.35
N THR A 655 20.25 7.08 23.37
CA THR A 655 20.78 5.79 23.78
C THR A 655 21.56 5.91 25.08
N THR A 656 21.14 5.20 26.11
CA THR A 656 21.90 5.08 27.38
C THR A 656 22.50 3.69 27.50
N ARG A 657 23.78 3.61 27.81
CA ARG A 657 24.49 2.34 28.01
C ARG A 657 25.02 2.23 29.43
N TRP A 658 24.75 1.11 30.09
CA TRP A 658 25.29 0.69 31.36
C TRP A 658 26.05 -0.64 31.19
N PRO A 659 26.90 -1.03 32.14
CA PRO A 659 27.49 -2.36 32.12
C PRO A 659 26.38 -3.44 32.06
N GLY A 660 26.36 -4.21 30.95
CA GLY A 660 25.39 -5.30 30.74
C GLY A 660 23.96 -4.88 30.30
N SER A 661 23.69 -3.58 30.12
CA SER A 661 22.35 -3.14 29.66
C SER A 661 22.40 -1.91 28.77
N THR A 662 21.39 -1.79 27.93
CA THR A 662 21.20 -0.65 27.00
C THR A 662 19.74 -0.27 26.96
N LEU A 663 19.46 1.02 27.03
CA LEU A 663 18.14 1.61 26.81
C LEU A 663 18.19 2.54 25.61
N VAL A 664 17.34 2.32 24.63
CA VAL A 664 17.11 3.23 23.50
C VAL A 664 15.72 3.83 23.68
N LEU A 665 15.63 5.14 23.78
CA LEU A 665 14.41 5.91 23.77
C LEU A 665 14.27 6.60 22.43
N SER A 666 13.16 6.47 21.77
CA SER A 666 12.86 7.17 20.52
C SER A 666 11.49 7.83 20.57
N GLY A 667 11.41 9.03 20.00
CA GLY A 667 10.18 9.78 19.85
C GLY A 667 10.10 10.34 18.43
N GLN A 668 8.97 10.12 17.77
CA GLN A 668 8.71 10.64 16.44
C GLN A 668 7.33 11.31 16.45
N LEU A 669 7.25 12.55 15.95
CA LEU A 669 6.02 13.29 15.80
C LEU A 669 5.82 13.62 14.33
N GLY A 670 4.69 13.21 13.76
CA GLY A 670 4.25 13.57 12.42
C GLY A 670 3.00 14.42 12.49
N LEU A 671 3.05 15.60 11.87
CA LEU A 671 1.90 16.48 11.68
C LEU A 671 1.77 16.76 10.19
N ASN A 672 0.58 16.57 9.63
CA ASN A 672 0.30 16.97 8.26
C ASN A 672 -1.12 17.49 8.13
N LYS A 673 -1.32 18.44 7.23
CA LYS A 673 -2.61 19.00 6.88
C LYS A 673 -2.68 19.15 5.37
N THR A 674 -3.53 18.35 4.74
CA THR A 674 -3.88 18.48 3.33
C THR A 674 -5.17 19.26 3.18
N GLU A 675 -5.23 20.17 2.21
CA GLU A 675 -6.39 21.00 1.86
C GLU A 675 -6.60 20.93 0.36
N VAL A 676 -7.85 20.80 -0.08
CA VAL A 676 -8.27 20.95 -1.48
C VAL A 676 -8.42 22.44 -1.74
N THR A 677 -7.50 23.01 -2.50
CA THR A 677 -7.44 24.48 -2.74
C THR A 677 -8.29 24.91 -3.92
N ALA A 678 -8.60 24.00 -4.84
CA ALA A 678 -9.49 24.25 -5.98
C ALA A 678 -10.21 22.96 -6.39
N ARG A 679 -11.45 23.11 -6.86
CA ARG A 679 -12.21 22.11 -7.61
C ARG A 679 -12.55 22.66 -8.98
N ARG A 680 -12.10 21.98 -10.03
CA ARG A 680 -12.22 22.45 -11.41
C ARG A 680 -13.08 21.50 -12.24
N SER A 681 -13.69 22.00 -13.29
CA SER A 681 -14.36 21.23 -14.32
C SER A 681 -14.15 21.85 -15.67
N GLN A 682 -13.89 21.01 -16.66
CA GLN A 682 -13.92 21.38 -18.08
C GLN A 682 -15.21 20.89 -18.75
N SER A 683 -16.04 20.14 -18.01
CA SER A 683 -17.33 19.66 -18.52
C SER A 683 -18.31 20.82 -18.68
N PRO A 684 -19.06 20.88 -19.80
CA PRO A 684 -20.12 21.86 -19.97
C PRO A 684 -21.36 21.52 -19.13
N VAL A 685 -21.41 20.33 -18.53
CA VAL A 685 -22.59 19.78 -17.81
C VAL A 685 -22.34 19.67 -16.32
N LEU A 686 -21.10 19.33 -15.92
CA LEU A 686 -20.75 19.04 -14.54
C LEU A 686 -19.90 20.17 -13.94
N SER A 687 -20.28 20.69 -12.80
CA SER A 687 -19.45 21.60 -12.01
C SER A 687 -18.30 20.86 -11.31
N GLY A 688 -17.29 21.60 -10.86
CA GLY A 688 -16.19 21.02 -10.06
C GLY A 688 -16.69 20.33 -8.78
N ALA A 689 -17.73 20.86 -8.13
CA ALA A 689 -18.34 20.27 -6.94
C ALA A 689 -19.15 18.98 -7.25
N GLN A 690 -19.68 18.83 -8.45
CA GLN A 690 -20.33 17.59 -8.88
C GLN A 690 -19.28 16.53 -9.27
N LEU A 691 -18.18 16.97 -9.88
CA LEU A 691 -17.06 16.06 -10.20
C LEU A 691 -16.35 15.55 -8.95
N PHE A 692 -16.22 16.38 -7.95
CA PHE A 692 -15.51 16.08 -6.70
C PHE A 692 -16.26 16.71 -5.52
N ASP A 693 -17.20 15.97 -4.94
CA ASP A 693 -18.09 16.42 -3.90
C ASP A 693 -17.41 16.55 -2.52
N ASP A 694 -18.17 17.02 -1.54
CA ASP A 694 -17.64 17.27 -0.18
C ASP A 694 -17.26 15.96 0.54
N ALA A 695 -17.84 14.81 0.16
CA ALA A 695 -17.44 13.51 0.71
C ALA A 695 -16.01 13.16 0.25
N GLN A 696 -15.74 13.38 -1.03
CA GLN A 696 -14.39 13.14 -1.58
C GLN A 696 -13.37 14.14 -1.03
N VAL A 697 -13.75 15.40 -0.86
CA VAL A 697 -12.93 16.43 -0.19
C VAL A 697 -12.62 15.97 1.24
N THR A 698 -13.63 15.55 2.00
CA THR A 698 -13.46 15.06 3.38
C THR A 698 -12.48 13.88 3.44
N LEU A 699 -12.59 12.92 2.51
CA LEU A 699 -11.72 11.76 2.46
C LEU A 699 -10.24 12.16 2.22
N ILE A 700 -9.97 13.13 1.34
CA ILE A 700 -8.61 13.65 1.10
C ILE A 700 -8.09 14.46 2.28
N GLU A 701 -8.91 15.38 2.83
CA GLU A 701 -8.45 16.32 3.84
C GLU A 701 -8.42 15.75 5.26
N ARG A 702 -9.33 14.79 5.56
CA ARG A 702 -9.61 14.31 6.91
C ARG A 702 -9.61 12.78 7.04
N GLY A 703 -9.55 12.07 5.93
CA GLY A 703 -9.60 10.61 5.97
C GLY A 703 -8.31 9.96 6.47
N GLN A 704 -7.18 10.68 6.48
CA GLN A 704 -5.93 10.21 7.08
C GLN A 704 -5.63 11.00 8.37
N PRO A 705 -5.01 10.38 9.39
CA PRO A 705 -4.64 11.08 10.61
C PRO A 705 -3.73 12.28 10.32
N ARG A 706 -4.16 13.48 10.75
CA ARG A 706 -3.33 14.69 10.64
C ARG A 706 -2.20 14.72 11.68
N GLN A 707 -2.32 13.89 12.68
CA GLN A 707 -1.35 13.70 13.75
C GLN A 707 -1.09 12.22 13.92
N HIS A 708 0.15 11.81 13.78
CA HIS A 708 0.59 10.47 14.08
C HIS A 708 1.91 10.56 14.83
N HIS A 709 1.97 9.98 16.03
CA HIS A 709 3.15 10.04 16.89
C HIS A 709 3.53 8.66 17.35
N VAL A 710 4.82 8.40 17.41
CA VAL A 710 5.39 7.12 17.86
C VAL A 710 6.38 7.40 18.99
N ILE A 711 6.18 6.79 20.15
CA ILE A 711 7.11 6.84 21.28
C ILE A 711 7.49 5.41 21.59
N ALA A 712 8.79 5.10 21.64
CA ALA A 712 9.23 3.75 21.93
C ALA A 712 10.39 3.72 22.95
N ALA A 713 10.41 2.66 23.73
CA ALA A 713 11.51 2.31 24.63
C ALA A 713 11.94 0.86 24.36
N ASP A 714 13.22 0.68 24.04
CA ASP A 714 13.84 -0.63 23.85
C ASP A 714 14.90 -0.84 24.92
N TYR A 715 14.64 -1.73 25.87
CA TYR A 715 15.54 -2.05 26.96
C TYR A 715 16.10 -3.46 26.80
N THR A 716 17.41 -3.56 26.70
CA THR A 716 18.14 -4.83 26.63
C THR A 716 19.01 -5.00 27.86
N THR A 717 18.90 -6.13 28.55
CA THR A 717 19.75 -6.49 29.70
C THR A 717 20.01 -8.01 29.74
N GLY A 718 21.27 -8.41 29.67
CA GLY A 718 21.66 -9.81 29.56
C GLY A 718 20.96 -10.49 28.38
N ALA A 719 20.18 -11.55 28.66
CA ALA A 719 19.42 -12.30 27.66
C ALA A 719 18.03 -11.70 27.34
N TRP A 720 17.59 -10.69 28.06
CA TRP A 720 16.27 -10.08 27.93
C TRP A 720 16.29 -8.85 27.05
N ASN A 721 15.29 -8.70 26.20
CA ASN A 721 14.94 -7.46 25.55
C ASN A 721 13.45 -7.18 25.77
N VAL A 722 13.13 -5.99 26.22
CA VAL A 722 11.75 -5.50 26.39
C VAL A 722 11.58 -4.28 25.50
N ASN A 723 10.65 -4.33 24.60
CA ASN A 723 10.26 -3.21 23.74
C ASN A 723 8.82 -2.82 24.03
N THR A 724 8.59 -1.55 24.29
CA THR A 724 7.26 -0.95 24.37
C THR A 724 7.16 0.19 23.37
N ARG A 725 6.02 0.31 22.71
CA ARG A 725 5.75 1.35 21.73
C ARG A 725 4.34 1.89 21.92
N ALA A 726 4.20 3.20 21.95
CA ALA A 726 2.93 3.90 21.98
C ALA A 726 2.75 4.67 20.67
N ASN A 727 1.69 4.37 19.95
CA ASN A 727 1.28 5.03 18.71
C ASN A 727 0.04 5.89 18.99
N TYR A 728 0.12 7.18 18.72
CA TYR A 728 -1.00 8.09 18.72
C TYR A 728 -1.50 8.32 17.31
N PHE A 729 -2.74 8.00 17.04
CA PHE A 729 -3.42 8.32 15.79
C PHE A 729 -4.44 9.42 16.09
N GLY A 730 -4.30 10.57 15.43
CA GLY A 730 -5.23 11.67 15.47
C GLY A 730 -6.60 11.31 14.92
N GLU A 731 -7.59 12.17 15.15
CA GLU A 731 -8.93 11.98 14.62
C GLU A 731 -8.95 11.90 13.09
N VAL A 732 -9.88 11.13 12.56
CA VAL A 732 -10.18 11.05 11.13
C VAL A 732 -11.68 11.24 10.90
N GLN A 733 -12.04 11.64 9.68
CA GLN A 733 -13.42 11.88 9.31
C GLN A 733 -13.77 11.19 7.99
N GLY A 734 -15.03 10.78 7.86
CA GLY A 734 -15.61 10.24 6.65
C GLY A 734 -17.11 10.50 6.61
N GLN A 735 -17.68 10.50 5.44
CA GLN A 735 -19.12 10.76 5.26
C GLN A 735 -19.90 9.45 5.08
N GLY A 736 -19.23 8.39 4.65
CA GLY A 736 -19.89 7.15 4.27
C GLY A 736 -20.86 7.37 3.13
N PHE A 737 -21.98 6.66 3.19
CA PHE A 737 -23.10 6.86 2.25
C PHE A 737 -24.19 7.78 2.81
N THR A 738 -23.99 8.39 3.98
CA THR A 738 -25.00 9.13 4.77
C THR A 738 -24.80 10.64 4.62
N ALA A 739 -24.89 11.17 3.40
CA ALA A 739 -24.87 12.61 3.19
C ALA A 739 -26.10 13.29 3.84
N PRO A 740 -25.98 14.46 4.47
CA PRO A 740 -24.75 15.29 4.60
C PRO A 740 -23.95 15.05 5.89
N PHE A 741 -24.19 13.97 6.65
CA PHE A 741 -23.53 13.73 7.92
C PHE A 741 -22.07 13.29 7.75
N ILE A 742 -21.15 13.96 8.43
CA ILE A 742 -19.74 13.60 8.52
C ILE A 742 -19.48 12.98 9.90
N GLN A 743 -19.08 11.72 9.92
CA GLN A 743 -18.65 11.02 11.13
C GLN A 743 -17.22 11.40 11.49
N THR A 744 -16.95 11.67 12.76
CA THR A 744 -15.60 11.78 13.31
C THR A 744 -15.30 10.55 14.14
N TRP A 745 -14.18 9.89 13.83
CA TRP A 745 -13.57 8.87 14.67
C TRP A 745 -12.45 9.53 15.48
N GLU A 746 -12.63 9.52 16.80
CA GLU A 746 -11.77 10.21 17.75
C GLU A 746 -10.34 9.65 17.73
N ALA A 747 -9.40 10.49 18.13
CA ALA A 747 -8.00 10.11 18.31
C ALA A 747 -7.84 9.00 19.35
N LYS A 748 -6.89 8.09 19.10
CA LYS A 748 -6.61 6.95 19.98
C LYS A 748 -5.11 6.73 20.18
N TRP A 749 -4.75 6.25 21.36
CA TRP A 749 -3.44 5.68 21.64
C TRP A 749 -3.53 4.16 21.55
N LEU A 750 -2.57 3.56 20.85
CA LEU A 750 -2.33 2.12 20.85
C LEU A 750 -0.96 1.85 21.47
N VAL A 751 -0.90 0.91 22.40
CA VAL A 751 0.36 0.53 23.05
C VAL A 751 0.67 -0.91 22.69
N ASP A 752 1.90 -1.14 22.22
CA ASP A 752 2.42 -2.46 21.91
C ASP A 752 3.48 -2.84 22.93
N LEU A 753 3.57 -4.12 23.26
CA LEU A 753 4.59 -4.67 24.15
C LEU A 753 5.16 -5.96 23.55
N SER A 754 6.48 -6.05 23.54
CA SER A 754 7.22 -7.26 23.16
C SER A 754 8.27 -7.58 24.21
N VAL A 755 8.30 -8.81 24.67
CA VAL A 755 9.31 -9.34 25.59
C VAL A 755 10.00 -10.51 24.91
N ARG A 756 11.32 -10.39 24.70
CA ARG A 756 12.16 -11.40 24.05
C ARG A 756 13.19 -11.93 25.04
N TYR A 757 13.36 -13.25 25.04
CA TYR A 757 14.41 -13.93 25.79
C TYR A 757 15.31 -14.72 24.83
N ALA A 758 16.61 -14.47 24.89
CA ALA A 758 17.64 -15.18 24.14
C ALA A 758 18.17 -16.36 24.94
N PHE A 759 17.72 -17.58 24.65
CA PHE A 759 18.23 -18.80 25.31
C PHE A 759 19.70 -19.03 25.00
N THR A 760 20.09 -18.69 23.79
CA THR A 760 21.46 -18.70 23.30
C THR A 760 21.68 -17.50 22.36
N LYS A 761 22.90 -17.28 21.88
CA LYS A 761 23.16 -16.26 20.82
C LYS A 761 22.37 -16.57 19.52
N ARG A 762 21.87 -17.79 19.35
CA ARG A 762 21.23 -18.29 18.13
C ARG A 762 19.73 -18.57 18.25
N LEU A 763 19.22 -18.76 19.45
CA LEU A 763 17.82 -19.12 19.68
C LEU A 763 17.18 -18.13 20.63
N SER A 764 16.04 -17.56 20.22
CA SER A 764 15.25 -16.68 21.06
C SER A 764 13.74 -16.93 20.91
N LEU A 765 13.01 -16.58 21.93
CA LEU A 765 11.54 -16.55 21.98
C LEU A 765 11.11 -15.12 22.30
N ALA A 766 10.19 -14.59 21.53
CA ALA A 766 9.50 -13.36 21.84
C ALA A 766 8.01 -13.66 22.06
N VAL A 767 7.41 -13.02 23.07
CA VAL A 767 5.97 -12.97 23.30
C VAL A 767 5.56 -11.52 23.40
N GLY A 768 4.38 -11.19 22.87
CA GLY A 768 3.95 -9.81 22.86
C GLY A 768 2.47 -9.63 22.55
N ALA A 769 2.06 -8.38 22.61
CA ALA A 769 0.73 -7.94 22.22
C ALA A 769 0.82 -6.61 21.46
N ASN A 770 0.22 -6.55 20.29
CA ASN A 770 -0.09 -5.31 19.62
C ASN A 770 -1.44 -4.82 20.12
N ASN A 771 -1.57 -3.49 20.31
CA ASN A 771 -2.76 -2.89 20.95
C ASN A 771 -3.07 -3.54 22.30
N LEU A 772 -2.13 -3.52 23.22
CA LEU A 772 -2.17 -4.20 24.53
C LEU A 772 -3.45 -3.91 25.34
N PHE A 773 -3.99 -2.69 25.22
CA PHE A 773 -5.17 -2.25 25.97
C PHE A 773 -6.49 -2.49 25.26
N ASP A 774 -6.47 -3.22 24.14
CA ASP A 774 -7.68 -3.62 23.40
C ASP A 774 -8.53 -2.42 22.93
N THR A 775 -7.86 -1.38 22.42
CA THR A 775 -8.48 -0.14 21.99
C THR A 775 -9.16 -0.32 20.63
N TYR A 776 -10.40 0.14 20.50
CA TYR A 776 -11.20 0.15 19.27
C TYR A 776 -11.43 1.59 18.77
N PRO A 777 -11.72 1.79 17.47
CA PRO A 777 -12.21 3.06 16.96
C PRO A 777 -13.54 3.45 17.62
N THR A 778 -13.86 4.74 17.57
CA THR A 778 -15.21 5.22 17.94
C THR A 778 -16.27 4.52 17.09
N GLU A 779 -17.42 4.17 17.66
CA GLU A 779 -18.56 3.62 16.93
C GLU A 779 -19.23 4.69 16.05
N TRP A 780 -19.94 4.26 15.02
CA TRP A 780 -20.85 5.13 14.27
C TRP A 780 -21.91 5.75 15.17
N ASP A 781 -22.25 7.03 14.91
CA ASP A 781 -23.40 7.66 15.53
C ASP A 781 -24.69 6.94 15.11
N LYS A 782 -25.36 6.32 16.07
CA LYS A 782 -26.49 5.41 15.81
C LYS A 782 -27.72 6.09 15.20
N VAL A 783 -27.81 7.40 15.32
CA VAL A 783 -28.95 8.19 14.82
C VAL A 783 -28.59 8.94 13.54
N ARG A 784 -27.52 9.75 13.59
CA ARG A 784 -27.13 10.61 12.47
C ARG A 784 -26.46 9.84 11.31
N ALA A 785 -25.83 8.72 11.60
CA ALA A 785 -25.22 7.86 10.59
C ALA A 785 -26.16 6.75 10.08
N ALA A 786 -27.46 6.78 10.42
CA ALA A 786 -28.41 5.81 9.89
C ALA A 786 -28.42 5.84 8.35
N PRO A 787 -28.52 4.68 7.66
CA PRO A 787 -28.79 3.34 8.23
C PRO A 787 -27.54 2.51 8.57
N PHE A 788 -26.31 3.03 8.53
CA PHE A 788 -25.08 2.26 8.69
C PHE A 788 -25.06 1.36 9.94
N PRO A 789 -25.29 1.91 11.17
CA PRO A 789 -25.27 1.06 12.37
C PRO A 789 -26.33 -0.02 12.35
N GLN A 790 -27.53 0.28 11.78
CA GLN A 790 -28.61 -0.68 11.66
C GLN A 790 -28.34 -1.78 10.62
N LEU A 791 -27.40 -1.56 9.69
CA LEU A 791 -26.93 -2.55 8.71
C LEU A 791 -25.78 -3.41 9.28
N GLY A 792 -25.39 -3.19 10.53
CA GLY A 792 -24.32 -3.92 11.20
C GLY A 792 -22.92 -3.30 11.09
N PHE A 793 -22.79 -2.07 10.56
CA PHE A 793 -21.52 -1.33 10.60
C PHE A 793 -21.33 -0.71 11.98
N THR A 794 -20.44 -1.26 12.78
CA THR A 794 -20.18 -0.79 14.15
C THR A 794 -19.15 0.33 14.21
N HIS A 795 -18.07 0.19 13.45
CA HIS A 795 -16.92 1.09 13.46
C HIS A 795 -16.69 1.71 12.07
N CYS A 796 -15.53 2.31 11.87
CA CYS A 796 -15.12 2.94 10.61
C CYS A 796 -15.17 1.97 9.40
N TRP A 797 -15.34 2.52 8.19
CA TRP A 797 -15.30 1.80 6.92
C TRP A 797 -14.40 2.50 5.90
N GLU A 798 -14.63 3.79 5.60
CA GLU A 798 -13.88 4.55 4.59
C GLU A 798 -12.42 4.75 4.98
N THR A 799 -12.18 4.91 6.28
CA THR A 799 -10.87 5.13 6.87
C THR A 799 -10.78 4.48 8.25
N CYS A 800 -9.88 3.52 8.38
CA CYS A 800 -9.63 2.80 9.63
C CYS A 800 -8.12 2.73 9.91
N PRO A 801 -7.48 3.83 10.31
CA PRO A 801 -6.02 3.86 10.48
C PRO A 801 -5.55 2.87 11.54
N ILE A 802 -6.30 2.70 12.64
CA ILE A 802 -5.95 1.77 13.72
C ILE A 802 -6.48 0.35 13.49
N GLY A 803 -7.33 0.12 12.46
CA GLY A 803 -8.07 -1.14 12.28
C GLY A 803 -9.20 -1.30 13.29
N ILE A 804 -9.87 -2.46 13.26
CA ILE A 804 -11.05 -2.75 14.10
C ILE A 804 -10.92 -4.07 14.86
N ASN A 805 -9.73 -4.69 14.89
CA ASN A 805 -9.55 -6.03 15.43
C ASN A 805 -9.28 -6.09 16.93
N GLY A 806 -9.02 -4.94 17.57
CA GLY A 806 -8.63 -4.90 18.98
C GLY A 806 -7.20 -5.41 19.20
N ARG A 807 -6.97 -6.02 20.39
CA ARG A 807 -5.67 -6.56 20.78
C ARG A 807 -5.32 -7.83 20.02
N GLN A 808 -4.06 -7.92 19.58
CA GLN A 808 -3.49 -9.11 18.97
C GLN A 808 -2.33 -9.62 19.81
N MET A 809 -2.42 -10.86 20.28
CA MET A 809 -1.38 -11.54 21.04
C MET A 809 -0.57 -12.45 20.12
N TYR A 810 0.74 -12.57 20.36
CA TYR A 810 1.61 -13.41 19.54
C TYR A 810 2.75 -14.03 20.33
N ALA A 811 3.29 -15.13 19.76
CA ALA A 811 4.59 -15.69 20.11
C ALA A 811 5.43 -15.89 18.84
N ARG A 812 6.74 -15.65 18.93
CA ARG A 812 7.69 -15.81 17.83
C ARG A 812 8.96 -16.48 18.32
N VAL A 813 9.43 -17.44 17.54
CA VAL A 813 10.73 -18.11 17.73
C VAL A 813 11.64 -17.68 16.58
N ASP A 814 12.83 -17.20 16.91
CA ASP A 814 13.89 -16.90 15.95
C ASP A 814 15.09 -17.83 16.23
N TRP A 815 15.59 -18.46 15.17
CA TRP A 815 16.75 -19.34 15.23
C TRP A 815 17.73 -19.03 14.10
N ALA A 816 18.99 -18.81 14.47
CA ALA A 816 20.09 -18.58 13.54
C ALA A 816 21.15 -19.68 13.70
N PHE A 817 21.73 -20.19 12.61
CA PHE A 817 22.76 -21.25 12.65
C PHE A 817 23.73 -21.18 11.46
#